data_b6073e3205ed5170c1a275f86e2a2069
#
_entry.id   b6073e3205ed5170c1a275f86e2a2069
#
_cell.length_a   1.000
_cell.length_b   1.000
_cell.length_c   1.000
_cell.angle_alpha   90.00
_cell.angle_beta   90.00
_cell.angle_gamma   90.00
#
_symmetry.space_group_name_H-M   'P 1'
#
loop_
_entity.id
_entity.type
_entity.pdbx_description
1 polymer ?
#
loop_
_entity_poly.entity_id
_entity_poly.type
_entity_poly.pdbx_seq_one_letter_code
_entity_poly.pdbx_strand_id
1 'polypeptide(L)'
;MFKNYLVTAWRNLKKNKVFSFINISGLAIGMAVCLLILQYVNFELSYDQFNKNVADIYRVGNDRYQNGKLVQHGTITYSAVGKAMQDDYPEILDHARVEPWGNIIVGYQDKKIGDVNTTAVDNSFLTMFSYPFLAGDVATALKEPFSTVLTTKTADRIFGDQKGDYSQLIGKQFIINRDSMPYKVTGIMADVPENSHLLFDVLVAYQTMYAGKNPYKEADYDWTDSDFWHYVQLKHGTDYKALEAKFDAFSQRHFQGNKVSGSVEKFHLQPLSKAHLYSDYEYEIGKTGSATVVWGLFIIAVFIISIAWVNYINLSTARSVERAKEVGVRKVAGATRAELIRQFLVESLIINLIAFGLAIGLVFITQNAFNSLIQSRLSFHSLFQRSLNGYAITIGLGAVLLLGIFISAFYPAFVLSSFRPILVLKGKFRASKKGVILRKGLVVGQFAITILLIIGSVVVYRQVRFMSNQELGMNIDHILIVKPPFLAQFDSTFIQRENDFKHELKQISGISGVATSNRIAGNEMSRAFNVHRADDNSGSKYTLRNMGIDFDFIELYDIKLIAGRNFEPRDYNPDYNKLHNIVLSLGATRLLGFASAQDAIGKSIKMYDKKWDVIGVVNDFHQKSLRYAMEPTVLQPFYGSNNSISVKAHTGNIAAAMAAVKKKYEAFFPGNPFDYFFLDESFNAQYKNDQLFGKAFALFAGFAIFIACLGLLGLSLFGTTQRIKEIGVRKVLGASVANIVLLLSKDFVALIGIAFVIAAPVAWWVMHQWLQDFAYRITLSPWIFAGAGFLAVLIALTTISFQAIKAALSSPVKSLRSE
;
A
#
# COMPACT_ATOMS: atom_id res chain seq x y z
N MET A 1 17.22 -45.77 -20.73
CA MET A 1 18.01 -44.94 -19.78
C MET A 1 17.15 -44.04 -18.90
N PHE A 2 16.28 -43.20 -19.44
CA PHE A 2 15.45 -42.23 -18.65
C PHE A 2 14.58 -42.92 -17.59
N LYS A 3 13.87 -44.00 -17.93
CA LYS A 3 13.07 -44.79 -16.99
C LYS A 3 13.89 -45.27 -15.78
N ASN A 4 15.13 -45.67 -16.00
CA ASN A 4 16.03 -46.10 -14.90
C ASN A 4 16.45 -44.95 -14.00
N TYR A 5 16.64 -43.73 -14.55
CA TYR A 5 16.92 -42.54 -13.73
C TYR A 5 15.73 -42.18 -12.84
N LEU A 6 14.49 -42.26 -13.35
CA LEU A 6 13.27 -42.06 -12.60
C LEU A 6 13.10 -43.06 -11.44
N VAL A 7 13.30 -44.34 -11.71
CA VAL A 7 13.19 -45.41 -10.68
C VAL A 7 14.28 -45.22 -9.63
N THR A 8 15.48 -44.87 -10.03
CA THR A 8 16.59 -44.64 -9.09
C THR A 8 16.33 -43.41 -8.21
N ALA A 9 15.83 -42.31 -8.79
CA ALA A 9 15.48 -41.12 -8.05
C ALA A 9 14.35 -41.42 -7.04
N TRP A 10 13.30 -42.13 -7.44
CA TRP A 10 12.21 -42.52 -6.55
C TRP A 10 12.65 -43.41 -5.39
N ARG A 11 13.52 -44.41 -5.66
CA ARG A 11 14.09 -45.26 -4.62
C ARG A 11 14.93 -44.46 -3.63
N ASN A 12 15.71 -43.49 -4.10
CA ASN A 12 16.51 -42.60 -3.27
C ASN A 12 15.65 -41.74 -2.35
N LEU A 13 14.53 -41.23 -2.85
CA LEU A 13 13.57 -40.45 -2.06
C LEU A 13 12.97 -41.29 -0.93
N LYS A 14 12.53 -42.53 -1.23
CA LYS A 14 11.97 -43.45 -0.21
C LYS A 14 12.98 -43.91 0.80
N LYS A 15 14.25 -44.13 0.41
CA LYS A 15 15.30 -44.59 1.32
C LYS A 15 15.69 -43.52 2.34
N ASN A 16 15.61 -42.23 1.96
CA ASN A 16 16.11 -41.11 2.75
C ASN A 16 14.99 -40.17 3.17
N LYS A 17 13.98 -40.69 3.88
CA LYS A 17 12.72 -39.98 4.22
C LYS A 17 12.91 -38.61 4.85
N VAL A 18 13.76 -38.48 5.87
CA VAL A 18 13.99 -37.20 6.58
C VAL A 18 14.61 -36.13 5.68
N PHE A 19 15.64 -36.54 4.91
CA PHE A 19 16.28 -35.61 3.96
C PHE A 19 15.32 -35.15 2.86
N SER A 20 14.56 -36.09 2.29
CA SER A 20 13.58 -35.82 1.25
C SER A 20 12.47 -34.90 1.78
N PHE A 21 11.97 -35.15 2.99
CA PHE A 21 10.97 -34.34 3.65
C PHE A 21 11.44 -32.89 3.88
N ILE A 22 12.63 -32.71 4.48
CA ILE A 22 13.18 -31.35 4.75
C ILE A 22 13.35 -30.58 3.44
N ASN A 23 13.89 -31.22 2.39
CA ASN A 23 14.12 -30.54 1.11
C ASN A 23 12.82 -30.21 0.38
N ILE A 24 11.91 -31.18 0.26
CA ILE A 24 10.64 -30.99 -0.44
C ILE A 24 9.76 -29.97 0.30
N SER A 25 9.65 -30.06 1.63
CA SER A 25 8.85 -29.09 2.41
C SER A 25 9.47 -27.69 2.39
N GLY A 26 10.79 -27.56 2.55
CA GLY A 26 11.47 -26.26 2.47
C GLY A 26 11.32 -25.58 1.09
N LEU A 27 11.48 -26.34 0.00
CA LEU A 27 11.24 -25.84 -1.35
C LEU A 27 9.77 -25.53 -1.59
N ALA A 28 8.84 -26.40 -1.15
CA ALA A 28 7.41 -26.20 -1.35
C ALA A 28 6.90 -24.94 -0.64
N ILE A 29 7.30 -24.73 0.63
CA ILE A 29 6.96 -23.52 1.39
C ILE A 29 7.58 -22.28 0.73
N GLY A 30 8.87 -22.34 0.38
CA GLY A 30 9.56 -21.23 -0.28
C GLY A 30 8.91 -20.84 -1.61
N MET A 31 8.54 -21.82 -2.43
CA MET A 31 7.83 -21.60 -3.70
C MET A 31 6.40 -21.07 -3.48
N ALA A 32 5.67 -21.63 -2.51
CA ALA A 32 4.30 -21.18 -2.21
C ALA A 32 4.26 -19.72 -1.78
N VAL A 33 5.14 -19.33 -0.85
CA VAL A 33 5.27 -17.94 -0.39
C VAL A 33 5.68 -17.01 -1.54
N CYS A 34 6.65 -17.44 -2.36
CA CYS A 34 7.07 -16.69 -3.54
C CYS A 34 5.90 -16.47 -4.51
N LEU A 35 5.11 -17.50 -4.79
CA LEU A 35 3.93 -17.43 -5.67
C LEU A 35 2.88 -16.46 -5.14
N LEU A 36 2.57 -16.51 -3.84
CA LEU A 36 1.62 -15.59 -3.21
C LEU A 36 2.08 -14.13 -3.31
N ILE A 37 3.36 -13.87 -3.00
CA ILE A 37 3.92 -12.51 -3.14
C ILE A 37 3.88 -12.05 -4.60
N LEU A 38 4.23 -12.91 -5.54
CA LEU A 38 4.21 -12.57 -6.97
C LEU A 38 2.80 -12.32 -7.50
N GLN A 39 1.76 -12.97 -6.96
CA GLN A 39 0.37 -12.61 -7.25
C GLN A 39 0.08 -11.15 -6.87
N TYR A 40 0.47 -10.75 -5.67
CA TYR A 40 0.27 -9.38 -5.20
C TYR A 40 1.08 -8.37 -6.04
N VAL A 41 2.37 -8.64 -6.24
CA VAL A 41 3.24 -7.79 -7.06
C VAL A 41 2.69 -7.63 -8.48
N ASN A 42 2.21 -8.72 -9.09
CA ASN A 42 1.59 -8.67 -10.41
C ASN A 42 0.33 -7.82 -10.42
N PHE A 43 -0.53 -7.98 -9.41
CA PHE A 43 -1.76 -7.20 -9.29
C PHE A 43 -1.44 -5.70 -9.20
N GLU A 44 -0.52 -5.32 -8.32
CA GLU A 44 -0.11 -3.92 -8.13
C GLU A 44 0.56 -3.31 -9.39
N LEU A 45 1.33 -4.11 -10.14
CA LEU A 45 1.95 -3.67 -11.38
C LEU A 45 0.98 -3.67 -12.58
N SER A 46 -0.19 -4.30 -12.44
CA SER A 46 -1.21 -4.39 -13.50
C SER A 46 -2.21 -3.25 -13.50
N TYR A 47 -2.09 -2.30 -12.56
CA TYR A 47 -3.02 -1.16 -12.51
C TYR A 47 -3.05 -0.40 -13.83
N ASP A 48 -4.27 -0.14 -14.30
CA ASP A 48 -4.59 0.58 -15.53
C ASP A 48 -4.06 -0.02 -16.84
N GLN A 49 -3.34 -1.17 -16.78
CA GLN A 49 -2.79 -1.83 -17.95
C GLN A 49 -3.86 -2.43 -18.90
N PHE A 50 -5.13 -2.48 -18.48
CA PHE A 50 -6.24 -2.88 -19.34
C PHE A 50 -6.58 -1.84 -20.40
N ASN A 51 -6.15 -0.59 -20.23
CA ASN A 51 -6.33 0.48 -21.20
C ASN A 51 -5.44 0.27 -22.41
N LYS A 52 -6.02 0.24 -23.62
CA LYS A 52 -5.27 0.04 -24.88
C LYS A 52 -4.22 1.13 -25.11
N ASN A 53 -4.53 2.35 -24.72
CA ASN A 53 -3.70 3.54 -24.94
C ASN A 53 -2.89 3.91 -23.68
N VAL A 54 -2.68 3.01 -22.73
CA VAL A 54 -2.01 3.30 -21.44
C VAL A 54 -0.65 3.98 -21.59
N ALA A 55 0.08 3.66 -22.66
CA ALA A 55 1.39 4.27 -22.96
C ALA A 55 1.32 5.72 -23.39
N ASP A 56 0.17 6.16 -23.91
CA ASP A 56 -0.04 7.48 -24.51
C ASP A 56 -0.92 8.39 -23.63
N ILE A 57 -1.46 7.85 -22.52
CA ILE A 57 -2.29 8.62 -21.58
C ILE A 57 -1.42 9.13 -20.42
N TYR A 58 -1.57 10.42 -20.12
CA TYR A 58 -0.85 11.09 -19.06
C TYR A 58 -1.83 11.88 -18.19
N ARG A 59 -1.59 11.89 -16.88
CA ARG A 59 -2.27 12.78 -15.94
C ARG A 59 -1.50 14.09 -15.85
N VAL A 60 -2.21 15.21 -15.80
CA VAL A 60 -1.62 16.53 -15.61
C VAL A 60 -1.47 16.79 -14.12
N GLY A 61 -0.26 17.07 -13.67
CA GLY A 61 0.04 17.52 -12.33
C GLY A 61 0.33 19.02 -12.30
N ASN A 62 0.20 19.61 -11.12
CA ASN A 62 0.44 21.03 -10.88
C ASN A 62 1.26 21.26 -9.60
N ASP A 63 2.44 21.82 -9.78
CA ASP A 63 3.31 22.28 -8.70
C ASP A 63 3.11 23.79 -8.51
N ARG A 64 2.66 24.17 -7.33
CA ARG A 64 2.50 25.58 -6.98
C ARG A 64 3.62 26.02 -6.07
N TYR A 65 4.32 27.04 -6.50
CA TYR A 65 5.39 27.66 -5.74
C TYR A 65 4.96 29.04 -5.22
N GLN A 66 5.24 29.35 -3.97
CA GLN A 66 5.03 30.66 -3.38
C GLN A 66 6.28 31.12 -2.65
N ASN A 67 6.75 32.34 -2.94
CA ASN A 67 8.03 32.84 -2.44
C ASN A 67 9.20 31.89 -2.74
N GLY A 68 9.18 31.22 -3.90
CA GLY A 68 10.20 30.25 -4.32
C GLY A 68 10.13 28.89 -3.61
N LYS A 69 9.19 28.68 -2.69
CA LYS A 69 8.97 27.40 -1.98
C LYS A 69 7.78 26.66 -2.60
N LEU A 70 7.94 25.34 -2.74
CA LEU A 70 6.86 24.46 -3.13
C LEU A 70 5.80 24.43 -2.01
N VAL A 71 4.57 24.86 -2.33
CA VAL A 71 3.44 24.90 -1.38
C VAL A 71 2.33 23.92 -1.72
N GLN A 72 2.33 23.38 -2.93
CA GLN A 72 1.44 22.31 -3.36
C GLN A 72 2.14 21.47 -4.42
N HIS A 73 2.12 20.17 -4.27
CA HIS A 73 2.52 19.17 -5.25
C HIS A 73 1.30 18.30 -5.52
N GLY A 74 0.50 18.65 -6.50
CA GLY A 74 -0.85 18.12 -6.61
C GLY A 74 -1.26 17.64 -7.98
N THR A 75 -2.35 16.90 -8.02
CA THR A 75 -2.97 16.38 -9.25
C THR A 75 -4.17 17.21 -9.70
N ILE A 76 -4.58 18.20 -8.90
CA ILE A 76 -5.67 19.10 -9.27
C ILE A 76 -5.15 20.33 -9.99
N THR A 77 -5.89 20.78 -10.97
CA THR A 77 -5.60 21.97 -11.75
C THR A 77 -6.88 22.72 -12.11
N TYR A 78 -6.75 23.79 -12.87
CA TYR A 78 -7.87 24.64 -13.27
C TYR A 78 -8.69 23.98 -14.38
N SER A 79 -9.99 24.23 -14.43
CA SER A 79 -10.89 23.58 -15.40
C SER A 79 -10.53 23.85 -16.87
N ALA A 80 -9.89 24.99 -17.15
CA ALA A 80 -9.44 25.38 -18.49
C ALA A 80 -8.17 24.64 -18.97
N VAL A 81 -7.39 24.00 -18.08
CA VAL A 81 -6.02 23.53 -18.42
C VAL A 81 -6.00 22.50 -19.53
N GLY A 82 -6.85 21.48 -19.45
CA GLY A 82 -6.83 20.38 -20.44
C GLY A 82 -7.11 20.88 -21.87
N LYS A 83 -8.14 21.70 -22.01
CA LYS A 83 -8.50 22.30 -23.30
C LYS A 83 -7.41 23.23 -23.84
N ALA A 84 -6.88 24.11 -23.00
CA ALA A 84 -5.81 25.02 -23.38
C ALA A 84 -4.52 24.27 -23.78
N MET A 85 -4.18 23.18 -23.09
CA MET A 85 -3.05 22.35 -23.51
C MET A 85 -3.28 21.70 -24.87
N GLN A 86 -4.48 21.20 -25.14
CA GLN A 86 -4.82 20.63 -26.45
C GLN A 86 -4.74 21.66 -27.56
N ASP A 87 -5.21 22.89 -27.30
CA ASP A 87 -5.21 23.99 -28.28
C ASP A 87 -3.76 24.49 -28.56
N ASP A 88 -2.90 24.52 -27.54
CA ASP A 88 -1.53 25.06 -27.66
C ASP A 88 -0.50 24.04 -28.19
N TYR A 89 -0.73 22.75 -28.01
CA TYR A 89 0.25 21.70 -28.28
C TYR A 89 -0.29 20.65 -29.24
N PRO A 90 0.17 20.60 -30.49
CA PRO A 90 -0.30 19.64 -31.49
C PRO A 90 0.09 18.19 -31.16
N GLU A 91 0.99 17.96 -30.17
CA GLU A 91 1.35 16.65 -29.64
C GLU A 91 0.22 16.05 -28.83
N ILE A 92 -0.69 16.85 -28.28
CA ILE A 92 -1.85 16.43 -27.48
C ILE A 92 -3.02 16.20 -28.42
N LEU A 93 -3.45 14.93 -28.52
CA LEU A 93 -4.56 14.52 -29.38
C LEU A 93 -5.91 14.88 -28.76
N ASP A 94 -6.05 14.63 -27.48
CA ASP A 94 -7.30 14.81 -26.75
C ASP A 94 -7.05 15.04 -25.25
N HIS A 95 -8.04 15.58 -24.55
CA HIS A 95 -8.03 15.80 -23.12
C HIS A 95 -9.34 15.31 -22.48
N ALA A 96 -9.30 14.95 -21.21
CA ALA A 96 -10.48 14.62 -20.43
C ALA A 96 -10.38 15.21 -19.03
N ARG A 97 -11.38 15.99 -18.64
CA ARG A 97 -11.57 16.41 -17.24
C ARG A 97 -12.27 15.31 -16.47
N VAL A 98 -11.91 15.21 -15.23
CA VAL A 98 -12.52 14.30 -14.26
C VAL A 98 -12.81 15.08 -12.99
N GLU A 99 -14.06 15.10 -12.57
CA GLU A 99 -14.51 15.79 -11.36
C GLU A 99 -15.35 14.82 -10.52
N PRO A 100 -14.81 14.29 -9.41
CA PRO A 100 -15.58 13.41 -8.53
C PRO A 100 -16.66 14.18 -7.79
N TRP A 101 -17.91 13.78 -8.00
CA TRP A 101 -19.03 14.26 -7.17
C TRP A 101 -19.16 13.48 -5.86
N GLY A 102 -18.37 12.39 -5.73
CA GLY A 102 -18.39 11.52 -4.58
C GLY A 102 -19.62 10.62 -4.52
N ASN A 103 -19.96 10.18 -3.31
CA ASN A 103 -21.10 9.29 -3.10
C ASN A 103 -22.39 10.10 -3.09
N ILE A 104 -23.26 9.78 -4.03
CA ILE A 104 -24.57 10.41 -4.20
C ILE A 104 -25.71 9.47 -3.85
N ILE A 105 -26.93 10.01 -3.79
CA ILE A 105 -28.17 9.26 -3.67
C ILE A 105 -28.87 9.29 -5.02
N VAL A 106 -29.18 8.10 -5.54
CA VAL A 106 -29.96 7.93 -6.77
C VAL A 106 -31.41 7.60 -6.42
N GLY A 107 -32.36 8.35 -6.99
CA GLY A 107 -33.79 8.12 -6.89
C GLY A 107 -34.36 7.53 -8.19
N TYR A 108 -34.99 6.37 -8.12
CA TYR A 108 -35.72 5.77 -9.25
C TYR A 108 -37.05 5.21 -8.75
N GLN A 109 -38.15 5.74 -9.24
CA GLN A 109 -39.50 5.44 -8.74
C GLN A 109 -39.53 5.69 -7.21
N ASP A 110 -39.96 4.70 -6.43
CA ASP A 110 -40.03 4.80 -4.96
C ASP A 110 -38.72 4.39 -4.25
N LYS A 111 -37.70 3.97 -5.04
CA LYS A 111 -36.41 3.54 -4.48
C LYS A 111 -35.44 4.69 -4.35
N LYS A 112 -34.76 4.77 -3.21
CA LYS A 112 -33.59 5.63 -2.99
C LYS A 112 -32.37 4.75 -2.71
N ILE A 113 -31.34 4.92 -3.50
CA ILE A 113 -30.11 4.11 -3.45
C ILE A 113 -28.97 5.06 -3.11
N GLY A 114 -28.44 4.94 -1.91
CA GLY A 114 -27.27 5.70 -1.45
C GLY A 114 -25.94 5.04 -1.85
N ASP A 115 -24.86 5.74 -1.54
CA ASP A 115 -23.48 5.28 -1.73
C ASP A 115 -23.18 4.87 -3.18
N VAL A 116 -23.56 5.74 -4.11
CA VAL A 116 -23.28 5.61 -5.55
C VAL A 116 -22.16 6.56 -5.92
N ASN A 117 -20.98 6.04 -6.14
CA ASN A 117 -19.79 6.83 -6.48
C ASN A 117 -19.92 7.41 -7.89
N THR A 118 -20.04 8.73 -7.98
CA THR A 118 -20.34 9.44 -9.22
C THR A 118 -19.24 10.40 -9.58
N THR A 119 -18.92 10.45 -10.87
CA THR A 119 -17.86 11.30 -11.41
C THR A 119 -18.35 11.96 -12.68
N ALA A 120 -18.19 13.28 -12.77
CA ALA A 120 -18.42 14.02 -14.01
C ALA A 120 -17.17 13.96 -14.88
N VAL A 121 -17.36 13.69 -16.18
CA VAL A 121 -16.26 13.55 -17.15
C VAL A 121 -16.61 14.12 -18.52
N ASP A 122 -15.61 14.57 -19.27
CA ASP A 122 -15.79 14.88 -20.70
C ASP A 122 -16.08 13.60 -21.49
N ASN A 123 -16.79 13.72 -22.62
CA ASN A 123 -17.06 12.54 -23.46
C ASN A 123 -15.79 11.87 -23.99
N SER A 124 -14.71 12.61 -24.19
CA SER A 124 -13.38 12.10 -24.55
C SER A 124 -12.82 11.07 -23.56
N PHE A 125 -13.23 11.13 -22.29
CA PHE A 125 -12.86 10.12 -21.30
C PHE A 125 -13.22 8.70 -21.77
N LEU A 126 -14.38 8.51 -22.39
CA LEU A 126 -14.86 7.20 -22.86
C LEU A 126 -14.04 6.64 -24.04
N THR A 127 -13.51 7.52 -24.88
CA THR A 127 -12.68 7.14 -26.02
C THR A 127 -11.21 6.97 -25.63
N MET A 128 -10.74 7.75 -24.66
CA MET A 128 -9.37 7.70 -24.13
C MET A 128 -9.16 6.43 -23.30
N PHE A 129 -10.08 6.14 -22.35
CA PHE A 129 -10.04 4.98 -21.49
C PHE A 129 -10.84 3.82 -22.09
N SER A 130 -10.28 2.63 -22.03
CA SER A 130 -10.82 1.45 -22.75
C SER A 130 -11.79 0.60 -21.91
N TYR A 131 -12.73 1.23 -21.19
CA TYR A 131 -13.76 0.49 -20.47
C TYR A 131 -14.75 -0.17 -21.45
N PRO A 132 -15.05 -1.49 -21.30
CA PRO A 132 -15.93 -2.18 -22.23
C PRO A 132 -17.39 -1.69 -22.14
N PHE A 133 -17.96 -1.20 -23.21
CA PHE A 133 -19.37 -0.84 -23.32
C PHE A 133 -20.21 -2.07 -23.67
N LEU A 134 -21.36 -2.20 -23.01
CA LEU A 134 -22.34 -3.28 -23.25
C LEU A 134 -23.60 -2.79 -23.93
N ALA A 135 -23.96 -1.51 -23.76
CA ALA A 135 -25.06 -0.85 -24.44
C ALA A 135 -24.79 0.66 -24.58
N GLY A 136 -25.32 1.27 -25.62
CA GLY A 136 -25.06 2.68 -25.97
C GLY A 136 -23.90 2.86 -26.94
N ASP A 137 -23.58 4.11 -27.27
CA ASP A 137 -22.49 4.47 -28.18
C ASP A 137 -21.44 5.30 -27.45
N VAL A 138 -20.23 4.79 -27.38
CA VAL A 138 -19.05 5.42 -26.71
C VAL A 138 -18.79 6.82 -27.24
N ALA A 139 -18.98 7.04 -28.54
CA ALA A 139 -18.65 8.32 -29.17
C ALA A 139 -19.62 9.45 -28.78
N THR A 140 -20.81 9.13 -28.29
CA THR A 140 -21.88 10.12 -28.06
C THR A 140 -22.49 10.07 -26.66
N ALA A 141 -22.17 9.04 -25.86
CA ALA A 141 -22.87 8.77 -24.61
C ALA A 141 -22.86 9.92 -23.60
N LEU A 142 -21.82 10.74 -23.55
CA LEU A 142 -21.67 11.87 -22.60
C LEU A 142 -21.54 13.24 -23.30
N LYS A 143 -22.10 13.38 -24.51
CA LYS A 143 -22.09 14.69 -25.23
C LYS A 143 -23.15 15.65 -24.72
N GLU A 144 -24.32 15.16 -24.38
CA GLU A 144 -25.44 16.00 -23.98
C GLU A 144 -25.48 16.18 -22.45
N PRO A 145 -25.89 17.35 -21.94
CA PRO A 145 -26.13 17.54 -20.50
C PRO A 145 -27.08 16.47 -19.93
N PHE A 146 -26.90 16.14 -18.66
CA PHE A 146 -27.68 15.14 -17.91
C PHE A 146 -27.63 13.73 -18.50
N SER A 147 -26.67 13.44 -19.39
CA SER A 147 -26.39 12.09 -19.88
C SER A 147 -25.54 11.32 -18.88
N THR A 148 -25.80 10.02 -18.76
CA THR A 148 -25.08 9.16 -17.80
C THR A 148 -24.73 7.81 -18.38
N VAL A 149 -23.55 7.32 -17.98
CA VAL A 149 -23.09 5.95 -18.21
C VAL A 149 -22.99 5.23 -16.87
N LEU A 150 -23.63 4.07 -16.76
CA LEU A 150 -23.67 3.27 -15.53
C LEU A 150 -22.79 2.03 -15.67
N THR A 151 -22.20 1.59 -14.57
CA THR A 151 -21.66 0.22 -14.49
C THR A 151 -22.78 -0.81 -14.43
N THR A 152 -22.52 -2.06 -14.86
CA THR A 152 -23.50 -3.15 -14.80
C THR A 152 -24.06 -3.34 -13.41
N LYS A 153 -23.20 -3.40 -12.41
CA LYS A 153 -23.58 -3.54 -10.99
C LYS A 153 -24.52 -2.43 -10.53
N THR A 154 -24.25 -1.19 -10.94
CA THR A 154 -25.09 -0.03 -10.56
C THR A 154 -26.40 -0.02 -11.32
N ALA A 155 -26.39 -0.40 -12.61
CA ALA A 155 -27.60 -0.57 -13.39
C ALA A 155 -28.54 -1.61 -12.76
N ASP A 156 -28.02 -2.77 -12.34
CA ASP A 156 -28.81 -3.81 -11.67
C ASP A 156 -29.32 -3.36 -10.30
N ARG A 157 -28.54 -2.57 -9.54
CA ARG A 157 -29.00 -1.97 -8.26
C ARG A 157 -30.19 -1.02 -8.45
N ILE A 158 -30.15 -0.20 -9.50
CA ILE A 158 -31.19 0.81 -9.78
C ILE A 158 -32.41 0.19 -10.42
N PHE A 159 -32.23 -0.59 -11.49
CA PHE A 159 -33.33 -1.04 -12.35
C PHE A 159 -33.71 -2.52 -12.13
N GLY A 160 -33.01 -3.27 -11.30
CA GLY A 160 -33.14 -4.70 -11.11
C GLY A 160 -32.25 -5.50 -12.07
N ASP A 161 -32.08 -6.79 -11.80
CA ASP A 161 -31.23 -7.70 -12.59
C ASP A 161 -31.72 -7.80 -14.06
N GLN A 162 -30.89 -7.35 -14.98
CA GLN A 162 -31.15 -7.31 -16.40
C GLN A 162 -30.77 -8.61 -17.13
N LYS A 163 -30.25 -9.61 -16.43
CA LYS A 163 -29.83 -10.90 -17.00
C LYS A 163 -28.87 -10.79 -18.19
N GLY A 164 -28.08 -9.71 -18.20
CA GLY A 164 -27.06 -9.42 -19.21
C GLY A 164 -27.55 -8.63 -20.45
N ASP A 165 -28.87 -8.38 -20.61
CA ASP A 165 -29.37 -7.48 -21.65
C ASP A 165 -29.65 -6.08 -21.10
N TYR A 166 -28.75 -5.17 -21.36
CA TYR A 166 -28.80 -3.79 -20.89
C TYR A 166 -29.34 -2.81 -21.93
N SER A 167 -29.65 -3.25 -23.15
CA SER A 167 -30.10 -2.40 -24.26
C SER A 167 -31.38 -1.64 -23.92
N GLN A 168 -32.29 -2.28 -23.19
CA GLN A 168 -33.59 -1.73 -22.75
C GLN A 168 -33.47 -0.62 -21.68
N LEU A 169 -32.30 -0.42 -21.11
CA LEU A 169 -32.06 0.64 -20.15
C LEU A 169 -31.72 1.97 -20.79
N ILE A 170 -31.27 1.96 -22.05
CA ILE A 170 -30.95 3.19 -22.78
C ILE A 170 -32.19 4.06 -22.93
N GLY A 171 -32.07 5.31 -22.50
CA GLY A 171 -33.18 6.28 -22.50
C GLY A 171 -33.96 6.35 -21.18
N LYS A 172 -33.82 5.37 -20.26
CA LYS A 172 -34.44 5.47 -18.92
C LYS A 172 -33.84 6.66 -18.15
N GLN A 173 -34.64 7.19 -17.22
CA GLN A 173 -34.26 8.36 -16.43
C GLN A 173 -34.32 8.07 -14.93
N PHE A 174 -33.45 8.72 -14.18
CA PHE A 174 -33.41 8.69 -12.72
C PHE A 174 -33.01 10.06 -12.17
N ILE A 175 -33.12 10.28 -10.88
CA ILE A 175 -32.77 11.55 -10.23
C ILE A 175 -31.50 11.37 -9.39
N ILE A 176 -30.61 12.35 -9.43
CA ILE A 176 -29.41 12.39 -8.59
C ILE A 176 -29.65 13.38 -7.43
N ASN A 177 -29.42 12.93 -6.20
CA ASN A 177 -29.63 13.71 -4.98
C ASN A 177 -31.04 14.36 -4.95
N ARG A 178 -31.07 15.67 -4.82
CA ARG A 178 -32.29 16.52 -4.87
C ARG A 178 -32.39 17.34 -6.17
N ASP A 179 -31.62 16.98 -7.17
CA ASP A 179 -31.73 17.65 -8.45
C ASP A 179 -33.15 17.41 -9.01
N SER A 180 -33.78 18.46 -9.47
CA SER A 180 -35.09 18.35 -10.09
C SER A 180 -35.01 17.91 -11.56
N MET A 181 -33.79 17.88 -12.12
CA MET A 181 -33.56 17.46 -13.51
C MET A 181 -33.33 15.97 -13.57
N PRO A 182 -34.03 15.26 -14.46
CA PRO A 182 -33.81 13.84 -14.65
C PRO A 182 -32.52 13.59 -15.44
N TYR A 183 -31.74 12.62 -14.99
CA TYR A 183 -30.55 12.13 -15.68
C TYR A 183 -30.91 10.94 -16.56
N LYS A 184 -30.48 10.98 -17.82
CA LYS A 184 -30.78 9.98 -18.83
C LYS A 184 -29.66 8.95 -18.94
N VAL A 185 -29.99 7.68 -18.90
CA VAL A 185 -29.05 6.58 -19.19
C VAL A 185 -28.78 6.57 -20.69
N THR A 186 -27.55 6.80 -21.10
CA THR A 186 -27.08 6.85 -22.48
C THR A 186 -26.05 5.75 -22.79
N GLY A 187 -25.53 5.11 -21.75
CA GLY A 187 -24.63 3.98 -21.91
C GLY A 187 -24.59 3.08 -20.67
N ILE A 188 -24.27 1.81 -20.91
CA ILE A 188 -23.97 0.84 -19.86
C ILE A 188 -22.61 0.23 -20.18
N MET A 189 -21.72 0.21 -19.21
CA MET A 189 -20.38 -0.33 -19.31
C MET A 189 -20.17 -1.46 -18.30
N ALA A 190 -19.21 -2.33 -18.55
CA ALA A 190 -18.77 -3.31 -17.58
C ALA A 190 -18.30 -2.65 -16.28
N ASP A 191 -18.34 -3.41 -15.19
CA ASP A 191 -17.81 -2.91 -13.91
C ASP A 191 -16.35 -2.53 -14.02
N VAL A 192 -15.99 -1.48 -13.30
CA VAL A 192 -14.61 -1.00 -13.28
C VAL A 192 -13.70 -2.08 -12.67
N PRO A 193 -12.61 -2.46 -13.35
CA PRO A 193 -11.67 -3.44 -12.81
C PRO A 193 -11.10 -3.04 -11.45
N GLU A 194 -10.89 -3.99 -10.54
CA GLU A 194 -10.31 -3.72 -9.21
C GLU A 194 -8.91 -3.10 -9.27
N ASN A 195 -8.18 -3.33 -10.36
CA ASN A 195 -6.86 -2.77 -10.68
C ASN A 195 -6.94 -1.51 -11.55
N SER A 196 -7.96 -0.70 -11.36
CA SER A 196 -8.05 0.66 -11.88
C SER A 196 -7.78 1.66 -10.77
N HIS A 197 -7.01 2.74 -11.06
CA HIS A 197 -6.83 3.83 -10.10
C HIS A 197 -8.11 4.67 -9.98
N LEU A 198 -8.88 4.82 -11.06
CA LEU A 198 -10.18 5.47 -11.05
C LEU A 198 -11.28 4.47 -10.71
N LEU A 199 -12.07 4.78 -9.70
CA LEU A 199 -13.23 3.99 -9.29
C LEU A 199 -14.48 4.84 -9.32
N PHE A 200 -15.48 4.39 -10.03
CA PHE A 200 -16.79 5.05 -10.15
C PHE A 200 -17.89 4.03 -10.44
N ASP A 201 -19.10 4.38 -10.07
CA ASP A 201 -20.33 3.61 -10.34
C ASP A 201 -21.14 4.26 -11.47
N VAL A 202 -21.10 5.59 -11.53
CA VAL A 202 -21.82 6.40 -12.53
C VAL A 202 -20.89 7.45 -13.09
N LEU A 203 -20.85 7.58 -14.41
CA LEU A 203 -20.27 8.72 -15.11
C LEU A 203 -21.39 9.66 -15.55
N VAL A 204 -21.19 10.94 -15.32
CA VAL A 204 -22.10 12.02 -15.74
C VAL A 204 -21.39 12.87 -16.77
N ALA A 205 -22.10 13.32 -17.79
CA ALA A 205 -21.55 14.24 -18.78
C ALA A 205 -21.09 15.55 -18.11
N TYR A 206 -19.83 15.93 -18.29
CA TYR A 206 -19.29 17.22 -17.83
C TYR A 206 -20.11 18.41 -18.33
N GLN A 207 -20.72 18.31 -19.52
CA GLN A 207 -21.64 19.29 -20.09
C GLN A 207 -22.82 19.64 -19.15
N THR A 208 -23.14 18.80 -18.18
CA THR A 208 -24.15 19.08 -17.15
C THR A 208 -23.77 20.30 -16.30
N MET A 209 -22.48 20.62 -16.18
CA MET A 209 -21.98 21.80 -15.47
C MET A 209 -22.44 23.12 -16.12
N TYR A 210 -22.67 23.11 -17.44
CA TYR A 210 -23.14 24.28 -18.18
C TYR A 210 -24.67 24.47 -18.15
N ALA A 211 -25.36 23.48 -17.60
CA ALA A 211 -26.82 23.43 -17.58
C ALA A 211 -27.34 23.37 -16.13
N GLY A 212 -28.63 23.44 -15.92
CA GLY A 212 -29.24 23.37 -14.61
C GLY A 212 -29.51 24.72 -13.94
N LYS A 213 -29.77 24.69 -12.61
CA LYS A 213 -30.17 25.90 -11.87
C LYS A 213 -29.04 26.89 -11.63
N ASN A 214 -27.81 26.39 -11.49
CA ASN A 214 -26.61 27.20 -11.26
C ASN A 214 -25.53 26.82 -12.29
N PRO A 215 -25.67 27.23 -13.55
CA PRO A 215 -24.76 26.81 -14.61
C PRO A 215 -23.37 27.45 -14.47
N TYR A 216 -22.35 26.62 -14.54
CA TYR A 216 -20.95 27.06 -14.58
C TYR A 216 -20.55 27.36 -16.02
N LYS A 217 -20.98 28.54 -16.53
CA LYS A 217 -20.87 28.93 -17.94
C LYS A 217 -19.42 29.10 -18.42
N GLU A 218 -18.50 29.43 -17.51
CA GLU A 218 -17.11 29.71 -17.82
C GLU A 218 -16.17 28.52 -17.58
N ALA A 219 -16.74 27.33 -17.38
CA ALA A 219 -15.96 26.13 -16.98
C ALA A 219 -14.78 25.80 -17.92
N ASP A 220 -14.87 26.09 -19.22
CA ASP A 220 -13.76 25.84 -20.16
C ASP A 220 -12.68 26.94 -20.16
N TYR A 221 -12.91 28.06 -19.52
CA TYR A 221 -12.03 29.21 -19.51
C TYR A 221 -11.64 29.69 -18.12
N ASP A 222 -12.06 28.98 -17.09
CA ASP A 222 -11.79 29.37 -15.71
C ASP A 222 -10.38 28.92 -15.27
N TRP A 223 -9.59 29.92 -14.85
CA TRP A 223 -8.26 29.77 -14.28
C TRP A 223 -8.22 30.10 -12.78
N THR A 224 -9.35 30.08 -12.11
CA THR A 224 -9.47 30.42 -10.68
C THR A 224 -9.88 29.23 -9.83
N ASP A 225 -10.77 28.37 -10.34
CA ASP A 225 -11.19 27.15 -9.67
C ASP A 225 -10.27 25.99 -10.06
N SER A 226 -9.57 25.42 -9.08
CA SER A 226 -8.50 24.45 -9.27
C SER A 226 -8.83 23.05 -8.72
N ASP A 227 -10.09 22.65 -8.75
CA ASP A 227 -10.54 21.36 -8.21
C ASP A 227 -10.79 20.28 -9.29
N PHE A 228 -10.10 20.38 -10.44
CA PHE A 228 -10.28 19.47 -11.57
C PHE A 228 -9.05 18.59 -11.82
N TRP A 229 -9.27 17.31 -12.13
CA TRP A 229 -8.25 16.39 -12.60
C TRP A 229 -8.28 16.31 -14.12
N HIS A 230 -7.13 16.36 -14.75
CA HIS A 230 -7.00 16.30 -16.20
C HIS A 230 -6.15 15.12 -16.64
N TYR A 231 -6.64 14.45 -17.68
CA TYR A 231 -5.88 13.47 -18.44
C TYR A 231 -5.73 13.97 -19.87
N VAL A 232 -4.56 13.75 -20.45
CA VAL A 232 -4.28 14.06 -21.85
C VAL A 232 -3.78 12.83 -22.56
N GLN A 233 -4.19 12.67 -23.82
CA GLN A 233 -3.68 11.63 -24.69
C GLN A 233 -2.68 12.25 -25.67
N LEU A 234 -1.45 11.78 -25.66
CA LEU A 234 -0.42 12.22 -26.58
C LEU A 234 -0.41 11.38 -27.85
N LYS A 235 0.15 11.93 -28.94
CA LYS A 235 0.49 11.17 -30.13
C LYS A 235 1.49 10.07 -29.76
N HIS A 236 1.29 8.89 -30.34
CA HIS A 236 2.15 7.75 -30.06
C HIS A 236 3.63 8.06 -30.33
N GLY A 237 4.49 7.72 -29.37
CA GLY A 237 5.94 7.97 -29.47
C GLY A 237 6.37 9.41 -29.14
N THR A 238 5.49 10.27 -28.66
CA THR A 238 5.86 11.63 -28.21
C THR A 238 6.80 11.55 -27.00
N ASP A 239 7.91 12.29 -27.07
CA ASP A 239 8.74 12.54 -25.89
C ASP A 239 8.03 13.54 -24.96
N TYR A 240 7.35 12.99 -23.96
CA TYR A 240 6.58 13.80 -23.01
C TYR A 240 7.46 14.73 -22.16
N LYS A 241 8.75 14.40 -21.94
CA LYS A 241 9.67 15.28 -21.21
C LYS A 241 10.06 16.51 -22.02
N ALA A 242 10.25 16.34 -23.32
CA ALA A 242 10.47 17.47 -24.22
C ALA A 242 9.23 18.35 -24.36
N LEU A 243 8.02 17.78 -24.30
CA LEU A 243 6.77 18.53 -24.27
C LEU A 243 6.62 19.29 -22.95
N GLU A 244 6.86 18.62 -21.80
CA GLU A 244 6.77 19.20 -20.46
C GLU A 244 7.70 20.42 -20.28
N ALA A 245 8.89 20.41 -20.91
CA ALA A 245 9.81 21.53 -20.88
C ALA A 245 9.23 22.84 -21.50
N LYS A 246 8.15 22.75 -22.28
CA LYS A 246 7.45 23.91 -22.85
C LYS A 246 6.40 24.50 -21.88
N PHE A 247 6.06 23.83 -20.78
CA PHE A 247 4.94 24.22 -19.92
C PHE A 247 5.20 25.45 -19.04
N ASP A 248 6.47 25.83 -18.82
CA ASP A 248 6.75 27.10 -18.15
C ASP A 248 6.21 28.29 -18.97
N ALA A 249 6.35 28.26 -20.32
CA ALA A 249 5.80 29.27 -21.19
C ALA A 249 4.26 29.22 -21.25
N PHE A 250 3.66 28.03 -21.17
CA PHE A 250 2.22 27.83 -21.07
C PHE A 250 1.67 28.48 -19.80
N SER A 251 2.28 28.18 -18.63
CA SER A 251 1.87 28.76 -17.35
C SER A 251 1.94 30.31 -17.39
N GLN A 252 3.02 30.87 -17.91
CA GLN A 252 3.16 32.33 -18.03
C GLN A 252 2.10 32.97 -18.94
N ARG A 253 1.65 32.28 -19.97
CA ARG A 253 0.69 32.77 -20.97
C ARG A 253 -0.74 32.73 -20.46
N HIS A 254 -1.15 31.61 -19.85
CA HIS A 254 -2.53 31.36 -19.49
C HIS A 254 -2.85 31.69 -18.03
N PHE A 255 -1.93 31.45 -17.10
CA PHE A 255 -2.19 31.60 -15.67
C PHE A 255 -1.94 33.02 -15.18
N GLN A 256 -2.97 33.86 -15.24
CA GLN A 256 -2.92 35.23 -14.73
C GLN A 256 -2.89 35.28 -13.18
N GLY A 257 -3.25 34.22 -12.49
CA GLY A 257 -3.27 34.09 -11.02
C GLY A 257 -1.92 34.34 -10.37
N ASN A 258 -0.80 34.13 -11.07
CA ASN A 258 0.54 34.46 -10.61
C ASN A 258 0.67 35.92 -10.17
N LYS A 259 -0.04 36.85 -10.84
CA LYS A 259 -0.06 38.26 -10.49
C LYS A 259 -0.93 38.55 -9.26
N VAL A 260 -1.99 37.77 -9.05
CA VAL A 260 -2.95 37.96 -7.95
C VAL A 260 -2.49 37.24 -6.70
N SER A 261 -2.16 35.95 -6.80
CA SER A 261 -1.78 35.10 -5.66
C SER A 261 -0.30 35.17 -5.29
N GLY A 262 0.56 35.73 -6.17
CA GLY A 262 2.01 35.71 -5.98
C GLY A 262 2.60 34.29 -6.07
N SER A 263 1.84 33.34 -6.65
CA SER A 263 2.28 31.97 -6.87
C SER A 263 2.78 31.76 -8.30
N VAL A 264 3.64 30.77 -8.49
CA VAL A 264 4.10 30.28 -9.79
C VAL A 264 3.60 28.85 -9.95
N GLU A 265 2.85 28.62 -11.03
CA GLU A 265 2.34 27.29 -11.36
C GLU A 265 3.27 26.60 -12.35
N LYS A 266 3.62 25.35 -12.09
CA LYS A 266 4.38 24.49 -12.99
C LYS A 266 3.60 23.22 -13.26
N PHE A 267 3.22 23.04 -14.53
CA PHE A 267 2.51 21.84 -14.94
C PHE A 267 3.51 20.75 -15.37
N HIS A 268 3.14 19.50 -15.15
CA HIS A 268 3.92 18.34 -15.53
C HIS A 268 3.01 17.18 -15.93
N LEU A 269 3.58 16.18 -16.60
CA LEU A 269 2.87 15.00 -17.08
C LEU A 269 3.33 13.75 -16.34
N GLN A 270 2.39 13.04 -15.75
CA GLN A 270 2.63 11.74 -15.14
C GLN A 270 2.03 10.64 -16.03
N PRO A 271 2.84 9.68 -16.53
CA PRO A 271 2.31 8.54 -17.27
C PRO A 271 1.25 7.79 -16.45
N LEU A 272 0.12 7.42 -17.08
CA LEU A 272 -0.97 6.67 -16.43
C LEU A 272 -0.46 5.40 -15.73
N SER A 273 0.47 4.68 -16.35
CA SER A 273 1.10 3.48 -15.79
C SER A 273 1.88 3.71 -14.48
N LYS A 274 2.18 4.97 -14.13
CA LYS A 274 2.86 5.36 -12.90
C LYS A 274 1.93 5.97 -11.85
N ALA A 275 0.68 6.30 -12.21
CA ALA A 275 -0.25 6.99 -11.35
C ALA A 275 -0.55 6.21 -10.05
N HIS A 276 -0.63 4.88 -10.10
CA HIS A 276 -0.93 4.06 -8.94
C HIS A 276 0.25 3.91 -7.96
N LEU A 277 1.45 3.54 -8.45
CA LEU A 277 2.56 3.13 -7.57
C LEU A 277 3.59 4.23 -7.29
N TYR A 278 3.71 5.20 -8.18
CA TYR A 278 4.79 6.19 -8.13
C TYR A 278 4.26 7.61 -7.92
N SER A 279 3.03 7.71 -7.40
CA SER A 279 2.45 9.01 -7.09
C SER A 279 2.70 9.37 -5.64
N ASP A 280 3.21 10.57 -5.42
CA ASP A 280 3.41 11.22 -4.12
C ASP A 280 2.66 12.57 -4.07
N TYR A 281 1.73 12.77 -5.01
CA TYR A 281 0.95 13.98 -5.13
C TYR A 281 -0.11 14.13 -4.04
N GLU A 282 -0.42 15.37 -3.72
CA GLU A 282 -1.63 15.72 -2.97
C GLU A 282 -2.88 15.63 -3.88
N TYR A 283 -4.05 15.52 -3.28
CA TYR A 283 -5.34 15.47 -3.97
C TYR A 283 -5.44 14.31 -4.98
N GLU A 284 -5.00 13.14 -4.57
CA GLU A 284 -5.16 11.93 -5.38
C GLU A 284 -6.63 11.56 -5.56
N ILE A 285 -7.01 11.26 -6.81
CA ILE A 285 -8.41 10.92 -7.14
C ILE A 285 -8.75 9.45 -6.89
N GLY A 286 -7.78 8.59 -6.76
CA GLY A 286 -8.03 7.14 -6.70
C GLY A 286 -7.17 6.41 -5.69
N LYS A 287 -7.14 5.09 -5.84
CA LYS A 287 -6.29 4.25 -5.00
C LYS A 287 -4.83 4.42 -5.38
N THR A 288 -4.03 4.81 -4.43
CA THR A 288 -2.57 4.81 -4.55
C THR A 288 -1.96 3.63 -3.81
N GLY A 289 -0.98 3.01 -4.43
CA GLY A 289 -0.11 2.00 -3.85
C GLY A 289 1.23 2.61 -3.44
N SER A 290 2.20 1.75 -3.15
CA SER A 290 3.57 2.16 -2.84
C SER A 290 4.55 1.28 -3.59
N ALA A 291 5.30 1.87 -4.51
CA ALA A 291 6.37 1.18 -5.24
C ALA A 291 7.40 0.57 -4.28
N THR A 292 7.75 1.29 -3.21
CA THR A 292 8.67 0.81 -2.16
C THR A 292 8.17 -0.48 -1.51
N VAL A 293 6.87 -0.57 -1.21
CA VAL A 293 6.23 -1.76 -0.64
C VAL A 293 6.25 -2.92 -1.64
N VAL A 294 5.84 -2.68 -2.88
CA VAL A 294 5.76 -3.70 -3.93
C VAL A 294 7.14 -4.29 -4.25
N TRP A 295 8.14 -3.44 -4.47
CA TRP A 295 9.51 -3.89 -4.73
C TRP A 295 10.17 -4.50 -3.49
N GLY A 296 9.85 -3.99 -2.29
CA GLY A 296 10.30 -4.60 -1.03
C GLY A 296 9.79 -6.03 -0.88
N LEU A 297 8.51 -6.28 -1.13
CA LEU A 297 7.92 -7.63 -1.12
C LEU A 297 8.51 -8.52 -2.22
N PHE A 298 8.74 -7.98 -3.41
CA PHE A 298 9.42 -8.72 -4.48
C PHE A 298 10.82 -9.19 -4.07
N ILE A 299 11.62 -8.31 -3.45
CA ILE A 299 12.95 -8.65 -2.92
C ILE A 299 12.86 -9.74 -1.85
N ILE A 300 11.84 -9.66 -0.97
CA ILE A 300 11.58 -10.70 0.04
C ILE A 300 11.27 -12.04 -0.63
N ALA A 301 10.45 -12.07 -1.68
CA ALA A 301 10.17 -13.30 -2.44
C ALA A 301 11.45 -13.91 -3.02
N VAL A 302 12.32 -13.08 -3.61
CA VAL A 302 13.63 -13.49 -4.13
C VAL A 302 14.51 -14.03 -3.01
N PHE A 303 14.51 -13.42 -1.83
CA PHE A 303 15.27 -13.89 -0.67
C PHE A 303 14.78 -15.25 -0.17
N ILE A 304 13.46 -15.42 -0.03
CA ILE A 304 12.86 -16.66 0.46
C ILE A 304 13.15 -17.82 -0.48
N ILE A 305 12.96 -17.63 -1.78
CA ILE A 305 13.28 -18.69 -2.75
C ILE A 305 14.77 -18.99 -2.81
N SER A 306 15.63 -17.97 -2.67
CA SER A 306 17.08 -18.14 -2.59
C SER A 306 17.50 -18.94 -1.35
N ILE A 307 16.91 -18.64 -0.19
CA ILE A 307 17.14 -19.41 1.05
C ILE A 307 16.73 -20.87 0.86
N ALA A 308 15.58 -21.13 0.21
CA ALA A 308 15.12 -22.49 -0.05
C ALA A 308 16.08 -23.25 -0.98
N TRP A 309 16.58 -22.63 -2.06
CA TRP A 309 17.59 -23.23 -2.94
C TRP A 309 18.93 -23.44 -2.24
N VAL A 310 19.41 -22.46 -1.50
CA VAL A 310 20.64 -22.55 -0.70
C VAL A 310 20.55 -23.72 0.29
N ASN A 311 19.39 -23.85 0.95
CA ASN A 311 19.14 -24.94 1.86
C ASN A 311 19.24 -26.31 1.16
N TYR A 312 18.57 -26.46 0.00
CA TYR A 312 18.67 -27.66 -0.80
C TYR A 312 20.13 -27.98 -1.22
N ILE A 313 20.89 -26.98 -1.67
CA ILE A 313 22.30 -27.15 -2.07
C ILE A 313 23.14 -27.59 -0.85
N ASN A 314 22.96 -26.94 0.29
CA ASN A 314 23.70 -27.26 1.51
C ASN A 314 23.45 -28.70 1.95
N LEU A 315 22.21 -29.15 1.95
CA LEU A 315 21.85 -30.50 2.35
C LEU A 315 22.31 -31.56 1.32
N SER A 316 22.16 -31.26 0.03
CA SER A 316 22.61 -32.15 -1.06
C SER A 316 24.15 -32.31 -1.06
N THR A 317 24.87 -31.22 -0.81
CA THR A 317 26.34 -31.20 -0.72
C THR A 317 26.81 -31.91 0.55
N ALA A 318 26.13 -31.76 1.68
CA ALA A 318 26.49 -32.47 2.91
C ALA A 318 26.50 -33.99 2.67
N ARG A 319 25.52 -34.52 1.96
CA ARG A 319 25.45 -35.96 1.61
C ARG A 319 26.40 -36.44 0.52
N SER A 320 27.11 -35.55 -0.09
CA SER A 320 28.03 -35.88 -1.20
C SER A 320 29.09 -36.92 -0.81
N VAL A 321 29.51 -36.95 0.44
CA VAL A 321 30.49 -37.92 0.97
C VAL A 321 29.93 -39.37 0.98
N GLU A 322 28.68 -39.56 1.39
CA GLU A 322 27.99 -40.85 1.35
C GLU A 322 27.78 -41.32 -0.08
N ARG A 323 27.36 -40.41 -0.96
CA ARG A 323 27.16 -40.69 -2.38
C ARG A 323 28.48 -40.89 -3.18
N ALA A 324 29.61 -40.39 -2.67
CA ALA A 324 30.88 -40.57 -3.31
C ALA A 324 31.23 -42.05 -3.49
N LYS A 325 30.91 -42.90 -2.48
CA LYS A 325 31.13 -44.38 -2.60
C LYS A 325 30.28 -44.98 -3.72
N GLU A 326 29.00 -44.59 -3.83
CA GLU A 326 28.10 -45.08 -4.91
C GLU A 326 28.60 -44.63 -6.29
N VAL A 327 28.97 -43.34 -6.42
CA VAL A 327 29.54 -42.81 -7.67
C VAL A 327 30.86 -43.49 -8.03
N GLY A 328 31.71 -43.76 -7.03
CA GLY A 328 32.96 -44.48 -7.23
C GLY A 328 32.76 -45.89 -7.79
N VAL A 329 31.84 -46.67 -7.21
CA VAL A 329 31.50 -48.03 -7.71
C VAL A 329 30.94 -47.96 -9.13
N ARG A 330 30.05 -47.03 -9.42
CA ARG A 330 29.45 -46.87 -10.76
C ARG A 330 30.48 -46.46 -11.81
N LYS A 331 31.47 -45.61 -11.48
CA LYS A 331 32.55 -45.23 -12.37
C LYS A 331 33.48 -46.44 -12.68
N VAL A 332 33.75 -47.29 -11.67
CA VAL A 332 34.48 -48.52 -11.86
C VAL A 332 33.71 -49.50 -12.74
N ALA A 333 32.36 -49.50 -12.64
CA ALA A 333 31.46 -50.26 -13.51
C ALA A 333 31.25 -49.62 -14.90
N GLY A 334 32.01 -48.56 -15.26
CA GLY A 334 32.01 -47.98 -16.60
C GLY A 334 31.10 -46.77 -16.81
N ALA A 335 30.43 -46.24 -15.76
CA ALA A 335 29.57 -45.06 -15.92
C ALA A 335 30.38 -43.79 -16.29
N THR A 336 29.94 -43.09 -17.31
CA THR A 336 30.55 -41.83 -17.78
C THR A 336 30.16 -40.64 -16.88
N ARG A 337 30.98 -39.60 -16.91
CA ARG A 337 30.69 -38.35 -16.18
C ARG A 337 29.36 -37.72 -16.59
N ALA A 338 29.06 -37.76 -17.89
CA ALA A 338 27.83 -37.20 -18.45
C ALA A 338 26.58 -37.95 -17.97
N GLU A 339 26.60 -39.25 -17.85
CA GLU A 339 25.51 -40.06 -17.34
C GLU A 339 25.23 -39.77 -15.88
N LEU A 340 26.26 -39.61 -15.06
CA LEU A 340 26.10 -39.20 -13.65
C LEU A 340 25.50 -37.80 -13.51
N ILE A 341 25.96 -36.83 -14.31
CA ILE A 341 25.38 -35.47 -14.33
C ILE A 341 23.90 -35.54 -14.71
N ARG A 342 23.53 -36.25 -15.80
CA ARG A 342 22.14 -36.42 -16.21
C ARG A 342 21.28 -37.06 -15.11
N GLN A 343 21.80 -38.06 -14.42
CA GLN A 343 21.10 -38.70 -13.31
C GLN A 343 20.82 -37.74 -12.17
N PHE A 344 21.81 -36.93 -11.73
CA PHE A 344 21.60 -35.94 -10.64
C PHE A 344 20.66 -34.81 -11.07
N LEU A 345 20.71 -34.37 -12.34
CA LEU A 345 19.78 -33.41 -12.90
C LEU A 345 18.33 -33.94 -12.85
N VAL A 346 18.09 -35.19 -13.24
CA VAL A 346 16.76 -35.82 -13.19
C VAL A 346 16.29 -35.97 -11.74
N GLU A 347 17.14 -36.31 -10.79
CA GLU A 347 16.82 -36.40 -9.37
C GLU A 347 16.37 -35.02 -8.82
N SER A 348 17.14 -33.97 -9.09
CA SER A 348 16.78 -32.60 -8.70
C SER A 348 15.48 -32.12 -9.36
N LEU A 349 15.29 -32.45 -10.64
CA LEU A 349 14.06 -32.11 -11.37
C LEU A 349 12.83 -32.71 -10.67
N ILE A 350 12.88 -34.00 -10.30
CA ILE A 350 11.76 -34.69 -9.62
C ILE A 350 11.47 -34.04 -8.28
N ILE A 351 12.49 -33.73 -7.47
CA ILE A 351 12.31 -33.07 -6.18
C ILE A 351 11.65 -31.69 -6.34
N ASN A 352 12.13 -30.89 -7.29
CA ASN A 352 11.56 -29.56 -7.56
C ASN A 352 10.13 -29.64 -8.09
N LEU A 353 9.82 -30.61 -8.98
CA LEU A 353 8.46 -30.81 -9.50
C LEU A 353 7.48 -31.22 -8.40
N ILE A 354 7.88 -32.15 -7.50
CA ILE A 354 7.06 -32.52 -6.34
C ILE A 354 6.86 -31.34 -5.42
N ALA A 355 7.92 -30.57 -5.12
CA ALA A 355 7.86 -29.38 -4.30
C ALA A 355 6.95 -28.31 -4.92
N PHE A 356 7.01 -28.12 -6.25
CA PHE A 356 6.17 -27.18 -6.97
C PHE A 356 4.70 -27.60 -6.96
N GLY A 357 4.38 -28.88 -7.15
CA GLY A 357 3.02 -29.39 -7.04
C GLY A 357 2.43 -29.19 -5.63
N LEU A 358 3.24 -29.43 -4.59
CA LEU A 358 2.87 -29.15 -3.21
C LEU A 358 2.74 -27.65 -2.95
N ALA A 359 3.60 -26.82 -3.55
CA ALA A 359 3.50 -25.36 -3.44
C ALA A 359 2.18 -24.83 -3.99
N ILE A 360 1.76 -25.32 -5.16
CA ILE A 360 0.43 -24.98 -5.74
C ILE A 360 -0.68 -25.39 -4.76
N GLY A 361 -0.64 -26.61 -4.22
CA GLY A 361 -1.61 -27.04 -3.20
C GLY A 361 -1.63 -26.13 -1.96
N LEU A 362 -0.47 -25.72 -1.46
CA LEU A 362 -0.36 -24.76 -0.35
C LEU A 362 -0.94 -23.39 -0.71
N VAL A 363 -0.68 -22.90 -1.92
CA VAL A 363 -1.26 -21.62 -2.38
C VAL A 363 -2.79 -21.69 -2.34
N PHE A 364 -3.41 -22.75 -2.87
CA PHE A 364 -4.87 -22.88 -2.82
C PHE A 364 -5.42 -22.92 -1.39
N ILE A 365 -4.75 -23.63 -0.49
CA ILE A 365 -5.17 -23.74 0.93
C ILE A 365 -5.05 -22.37 1.64
N THR A 366 -4.00 -21.61 1.37
CA THR A 366 -3.69 -20.36 2.07
C THR A 366 -4.22 -19.12 1.38
N GLN A 367 -4.79 -19.23 0.16
CA GLN A 367 -5.25 -18.11 -0.66
C GLN A 367 -6.23 -17.19 0.07
N ASN A 368 -7.23 -17.74 0.75
CA ASN A 368 -8.23 -16.94 1.47
C ASN A 368 -7.60 -16.17 2.64
N ALA A 369 -6.68 -16.81 3.38
CA ALA A 369 -5.95 -16.14 4.46
C ALA A 369 -5.04 -15.03 3.93
N PHE A 370 -4.40 -15.27 2.78
CA PHE A 370 -3.58 -14.27 2.10
C PHE A 370 -4.43 -13.09 1.60
N ASN A 371 -5.56 -13.36 0.95
CA ASN A 371 -6.51 -12.35 0.48
C ASN A 371 -7.03 -11.49 1.64
N SER A 372 -7.33 -12.10 2.80
CA SER A 372 -7.72 -11.37 4.00
C SER A 372 -6.58 -10.49 4.53
N LEU A 373 -5.34 -10.97 4.45
CA LEU A 373 -4.16 -10.20 4.87
C LEU A 373 -3.95 -8.97 4.00
N ILE A 374 -4.01 -9.10 2.67
CA ILE A 374 -3.77 -8.00 1.72
C ILE A 374 -5.04 -7.20 1.40
N GLN A 375 -6.21 -7.65 1.88
CA GLN A 375 -7.53 -7.07 1.63
C GLN A 375 -7.87 -6.87 0.14
N SER A 376 -7.44 -7.80 -0.69
CA SER A 376 -7.71 -7.86 -2.13
C SER A 376 -8.14 -9.27 -2.53
N ARG A 377 -9.00 -9.40 -3.53
CA ARG A 377 -9.51 -10.69 -4.00
C ARG A 377 -8.64 -11.24 -5.13
N LEU A 378 -7.43 -11.69 -4.77
CA LEU A 378 -6.54 -12.31 -5.73
C LEU A 378 -6.89 -13.79 -5.93
N SER A 379 -6.64 -14.30 -7.13
CA SER A 379 -6.75 -15.72 -7.45
C SER A 379 -5.47 -16.21 -8.13
N PHE A 380 -5.18 -17.52 -7.99
CA PHE A 380 -4.05 -18.11 -8.72
C PHE A 380 -4.21 -17.98 -10.24
N HIS A 381 -5.47 -17.97 -10.71
CA HIS A 381 -5.79 -17.80 -12.12
C HIS A 381 -5.42 -16.40 -12.66
N SER A 382 -5.46 -15.38 -11.82
CA SER A 382 -5.09 -14.00 -12.21
C SER A 382 -3.63 -13.85 -12.66
N LEU A 383 -2.73 -14.75 -12.25
CA LEU A 383 -1.35 -14.79 -12.74
C LEU A 383 -1.25 -15.13 -14.24
N PHE A 384 -2.27 -15.78 -14.79
CA PHE A 384 -2.29 -16.27 -16.16
C PHE A 384 -3.28 -15.50 -17.04
N GLN A 385 -4.02 -14.53 -16.50
CA GLN A 385 -4.95 -13.72 -17.28
C GLN A 385 -4.19 -12.87 -18.29
N ARG A 386 -4.78 -12.72 -19.48
CA ARG A 386 -4.25 -11.98 -20.63
C ARG A 386 -4.18 -10.46 -20.36
N SER A 387 -3.25 -10.03 -19.51
CA SER A 387 -2.74 -8.67 -19.58
C SER A 387 -1.52 -8.66 -20.53
N LEU A 388 -1.15 -7.51 -21.08
CA LEU A 388 0.08 -7.35 -21.87
C LEU A 388 1.32 -7.90 -21.11
N ASN A 389 1.27 -7.91 -19.78
CA ASN A 389 2.31 -8.44 -18.89
C ASN A 389 2.09 -9.90 -18.47
N GLY A 390 0.91 -10.51 -18.69
CA GLY A 390 0.59 -11.87 -18.21
C GLY A 390 1.50 -12.95 -18.80
N TYR A 391 1.87 -12.83 -20.07
CA TYR A 391 2.85 -13.73 -20.68
C TYR A 391 4.25 -13.53 -20.11
N ALA A 392 4.67 -12.30 -19.87
CA ALA A 392 5.99 -12.00 -19.30
C ALA A 392 6.13 -12.60 -17.88
N ILE A 393 5.08 -12.57 -17.08
CA ILE A 393 5.06 -13.14 -15.74
C ILE A 393 5.04 -14.66 -15.79
N THR A 394 4.23 -15.26 -16.64
CA THR A 394 4.22 -16.72 -16.85
C THR A 394 5.59 -17.24 -17.31
N ILE A 395 6.21 -16.54 -18.26
CA ILE A 395 7.57 -16.83 -18.72
C ILE A 395 8.56 -16.61 -17.58
N GLY A 396 8.44 -15.52 -16.84
CA GLY A 396 9.28 -15.23 -15.66
C GLY A 396 9.19 -16.30 -14.58
N LEU A 397 7.99 -16.75 -14.24
CA LEU A 397 7.79 -17.87 -13.30
C LEU A 397 8.42 -19.16 -13.81
N GLY A 398 8.23 -19.48 -15.09
CA GLY A 398 8.88 -20.62 -15.72
C GLY A 398 10.40 -20.52 -15.70
N ALA A 399 10.94 -19.33 -15.98
CA ALA A 399 12.38 -19.06 -15.95
C ALA A 399 12.95 -19.18 -14.52
N VAL A 400 12.25 -18.65 -13.50
CA VAL A 400 12.66 -18.79 -12.09
C VAL A 400 12.68 -20.27 -11.68
N LEU A 401 11.68 -21.04 -12.09
CA LEU A 401 11.59 -22.47 -11.81
C LEU A 401 12.73 -23.25 -12.47
N LEU A 402 12.98 -22.98 -13.74
CA LEU A 402 14.09 -23.59 -14.49
C LEU A 402 15.44 -23.19 -13.91
N LEU A 403 15.61 -21.92 -13.56
CA LEU A 403 16.81 -21.40 -12.91
C LEU A 403 17.03 -22.10 -11.56
N GLY A 404 15.98 -22.28 -10.76
CA GLY A 404 16.02 -22.98 -9.48
C GLY A 404 16.43 -24.44 -9.64
N ILE A 405 15.85 -25.14 -10.62
CA ILE A 405 16.24 -26.51 -10.96
C ILE A 405 17.71 -26.56 -11.36
N PHE A 406 18.13 -25.64 -12.22
CA PHE A 406 19.52 -25.57 -12.70
C PHE A 406 20.49 -25.28 -11.54
N ILE A 407 20.25 -24.24 -10.73
CA ILE A 407 21.10 -23.86 -9.59
C ILE A 407 21.17 -24.99 -8.58
N SER A 408 20.03 -25.57 -8.22
CA SER A 408 19.96 -26.65 -7.21
C SER A 408 20.62 -27.93 -7.65
N ALA A 409 20.60 -28.26 -8.95
CA ALA A 409 21.16 -29.47 -9.52
C ALA A 409 22.62 -29.33 -9.98
N PHE A 410 22.99 -28.16 -10.45
CA PHE A 410 24.30 -27.92 -11.10
C PHE A 410 25.47 -28.23 -10.17
N TYR A 411 25.47 -27.66 -8.96
CA TYR A 411 26.59 -27.85 -8.04
C TYR A 411 26.75 -29.31 -7.57
N PRO A 412 25.70 -30.01 -7.06
CA PRO A 412 25.81 -31.41 -6.70
C PRO A 412 26.23 -32.32 -7.87
N ALA A 413 25.68 -32.06 -9.07
CA ALA A 413 25.98 -32.85 -10.27
C ALA A 413 27.44 -32.73 -10.69
N PHE A 414 27.96 -31.50 -10.73
CA PHE A 414 29.35 -31.27 -11.15
C PHE A 414 30.37 -31.71 -10.11
N VAL A 415 30.14 -31.48 -8.84
CA VAL A 415 31.03 -31.85 -7.74
C VAL A 415 31.09 -33.36 -7.59
N LEU A 416 29.92 -34.02 -7.51
CA LEU A 416 29.87 -35.48 -7.35
C LEU A 416 30.44 -36.25 -8.55
N SER A 417 30.18 -35.75 -9.76
CA SER A 417 30.71 -36.38 -10.99
C SER A 417 32.23 -36.21 -11.16
N SER A 418 32.87 -35.26 -10.45
CA SER A 418 34.32 -35.00 -10.56
C SER A 418 35.17 -35.93 -9.65
N PHE A 419 34.60 -36.72 -8.76
CA PHE A 419 35.33 -37.55 -7.81
C PHE A 419 36.13 -38.67 -8.50
N ARG A 420 37.39 -38.87 -8.05
CA ARG A 420 38.30 -39.94 -8.53
C ARG A 420 38.00 -41.22 -7.76
N PRO A 421 37.67 -42.38 -8.43
CA PRO A 421 37.23 -43.61 -7.78
C PRO A 421 38.27 -44.19 -6.78
N ILE A 422 39.55 -44.11 -7.11
CA ILE A 422 40.65 -44.66 -6.30
C ILE A 422 40.73 -44.01 -4.92
N LEU A 423 40.54 -42.71 -4.81
CA LEU A 423 40.63 -41.98 -3.56
C LEU A 423 39.40 -42.27 -2.64
N VAL A 424 38.25 -42.48 -3.29
CA VAL A 424 36.98 -42.78 -2.59
C VAL A 424 36.95 -44.18 -2.02
N LEU A 425 37.42 -45.18 -2.78
CA LEU A 425 37.45 -46.60 -2.41
C LEU A 425 38.50 -46.91 -1.33
N LYS A 426 39.63 -46.16 -1.31
CA LYS A 426 40.71 -46.34 -0.29
C LYS A 426 40.36 -45.67 1.09
N GLY A 427 39.16 -45.17 1.28
CA GLY A 427 38.72 -44.59 2.55
C GLY A 427 39.41 -43.28 2.96
N LYS A 428 40.33 -42.73 2.17
CA LYS A 428 41.08 -41.49 2.42
C LYS A 428 40.35 -40.23 1.94
N PHE A 429 39.02 -40.30 1.76
CA PHE A 429 38.23 -39.17 1.23
C PHE A 429 37.92 -38.15 2.32
N ARG A 430 38.56 -36.98 2.26
CA ARG A 430 38.19 -35.77 3.02
C ARG A 430 37.42 -34.83 2.09
N ALA A 431 36.37 -34.21 2.61
CA ALA A 431 35.64 -33.20 1.85
C ALA A 431 36.58 -32.13 1.32
N SER A 432 36.41 -31.73 0.05
CA SER A 432 37.26 -30.70 -0.59
C SER A 432 37.20 -29.41 0.22
N LYS A 433 38.35 -28.78 0.51
CA LYS A 433 38.40 -27.45 1.19
C LYS A 433 37.51 -26.43 0.52
N LYS A 434 37.44 -26.40 -0.84
CA LYS A 434 36.56 -25.52 -1.61
C LYS A 434 35.07 -25.78 -1.33
N GLY A 435 34.64 -27.02 -1.21
CA GLY A 435 33.24 -27.37 -0.89
C GLY A 435 32.82 -26.97 0.53
N VAL A 436 33.76 -27.08 1.49
CA VAL A 436 33.49 -26.61 2.88
C VAL A 436 33.35 -25.09 2.91
N ILE A 437 34.22 -24.35 2.23
CA ILE A 437 34.16 -22.86 2.17
C ILE A 437 32.87 -22.41 1.50
N LEU A 438 32.48 -23.01 0.38
CA LEU A 438 31.21 -22.65 -0.30
C LEU A 438 30.00 -22.86 0.63
N ARG A 439 29.91 -24.00 1.31
CA ARG A 439 28.83 -24.29 2.23
C ARG A 439 28.79 -23.29 3.40
N LYS A 440 29.95 -22.92 3.97
CA LYS A 440 30.04 -21.89 5.02
C LYS A 440 29.57 -20.54 4.47
N GLY A 441 29.98 -20.16 3.27
CA GLY A 441 29.53 -18.92 2.61
C GLY A 441 28.02 -18.89 2.36
N LEU A 442 27.44 -20.01 1.90
CA LEU A 442 25.99 -20.13 1.71
C LEU A 442 25.21 -19.99 3.02
N VAL A 443 25.71 -20.59 4.11
CA VAL A 443 25.12 -20.44 5.46
C VAL A 443 25.22 -18.99 5.93
N VAL A 444 26.38 -18.33 5.75
CA VAL A 444 26.54 -16.90 6.07
C VAL A 444 25.55 -16.05 5.30
N GLY A 445 25.42 -16.23 3.98
CA GLY A 445 24.47 -15.52 3.14
C GLY A 445 23.02 -15.72 3.58
N GLN A 446 22.64 -16.96 3.88
CA GLN A 446 21.32 -17.31 4.37
C GLN A 446 20.99 -16.60 5.71
N PHE A 447 21.93 -16.62 6.68
CA PHE A 447 21.75 -15.93 7.94
C PHE A 447 21.79 -14.40 7.81
N ALA A 448 22.62 -13.88 6.88
CA ALA A 448 22.64 -12.44 6.61
C ALA A 448 21.27 -11.93 6.12
N ILE A 449 20.65 -12.65 5.17
CA ILE A 449 19.29 -12.35 4.70
C ILE A 449 18.28 -12.47 5.87
N THR A 450 18.37 -13.55 6.66
CA THR A 450 17.44 -13.75 7.79
C THR A 450 17.55 -12.64 8.84
N ILE A 451 18.77 -12.22 9.20
CA ILE A 451 19.02 -11.12 10.15
C ILE A 451 18.49 -9.79 9.59
N LEU A 452 18.72 -9.51 8.31
CA LEU A 452 18.19 -8.33 7.62
C LEU A 452 16.66 -8.28 7.70
N LEU A 453 15.98 -9.40 7.45
CA LEU A 453 14.53 -9.51 7.54
C LEU A 453 14.03 -9.34 8.99
N ILE A 454 14.73 -9.85 9.99
CA ILE A 454 14.38 -9.65 11.40
C ILE A 454 14.50 -8.17 11.77
N ILE A 455 15.62 -7.51 11.43
CA ILE A 455 15.82 -6.09 11.71
C ILE A 455 14.74 -5.26 11.02
N GLY A 456 14.49 -5.50 9.73
CA GLY A 456 13.45 -4.82 8.96
C GLY A 456 12.06 -4.97 9.60
N SER A 457 11.68 -6.21 9.99
CA SER A 457 10.40 -6.46 10.66
C SER A 457 10.25 -5.67 11.95
N VAL A 458 11.30 -5.62 12.78
CA VAL A 458 11.28 -4.89 14.05
C VAL A 458 11.19 -3.39 13.83
N VAL A 459 11.94 -2.86 12.85
CA VAL A 459 11.92 -1.41 12.52
C VAL A 459 10.56 -1.00 11.99
N VAL A 460 10.00 -1.72 11.01
CA VAL A 460 8.68 -1.45 10.44
C VAL A 460 7.60 -1.52 11.52
N TYR A 461 7.61 -2.57 12.35
CA TYR A 461 6.65 -2.71 13.45
C TYR A 461 6.74 -1.53 14.45
N ARG A 462 7.95 -1.13 14.85
CA ARG A 462 8.16 0.00 15.76
C ARG A 462 7.71 1.32 15.15
N GLN A 463 7.99 1.56 13.86
CA GLN A 463 7.58 2.78 13.17
C GLN A 463 6.06 2.89 13.10
N VAL A 464 5.38 1.82 12.67
CA VAL A 464 3.92 1.80 12.59
C VAL A 464 3.30 2.00 13.98
N ARG A 465 3.80 1.29 15.00
CA ARG A 465 3.34 1.46 16.39
C ARG A 465 3.58 2.87 16.92
N PHE A 466 4.74 3.47 16.59
CA PHE A 466 5.05 4.85 16.97
C PHE A 466 4.01 5.82 16.40
N MET A 467 3.72 5.70 15.08
CA MET A 467 2.72 6.56 14.43
C MET A 467 1.31 6.36 14.99
N SER A 468 0.93 5.12 15.29
CA SER A 468 -0.42 4.83 15.84
C SER A 468 -0.63 5.30 17.29
N ASN A 469 0.45 5.52 18.04
CA ASN A 469 0.38 5.87 19.48
C ASN A 469 0.79 7.32 19.76
N GLN A 470 1.15 8.09 18.74
CA GLN A 470 1.58 9.48 18.94
C GLN A 470 0.36 10.38 19.16
N GLU A 471 0.50 11.38 20.02
CA GLU A 471 -0.53 12.38 20.24
C GLU A 471 -0.76 13.23 18.97
N LEU A 472 -2.00 13.33 18.55
CA LEU A 472 -2.39 14.08 17.35
C LEU A 472 -2.55 15.61 17.62
N GLY A 473 -2.47 16.06 18.88
CA GLY A 473 -2.83 17.43 19.27
C GLY A 473 -4.33 17.69 19.28
N MET A 474 -5.13 16.65 18.97
CA MET A 474 -6.60 16.60 19.08
C MET A 474 -7.03 15.19 19.46
N ASN A 475 -8.20 15.06 20.06
CA ASN A 475 -8.79 13.77 20.43
C ASN A 475 -9.81 13.35 19.36
N ILE A 476 -9.58 12.18 18.75
CA ILE A 476 -10.45 11.59 17.73
C ILE A 476 -11.17 10.34 18.23
N ASP A 477 -10.93 9.92 19.49
CA ASP A 477 -11.45 8.67 20.04
C ASP A 477 -12.95 8.76 20.28
N HIS A 478 -13.66 7.70 19.91
CA HIS A 478 -15.10 7.55 20.11
C HIS A 478 -15.96 8.64 19.45
N ILE A 479 -15.46 9.26 18.39
CA ILE A 479 -16.20 10.22 17.58
C ILE A 479 -16.83 9.49 16.40
N LEU A 480 -18.17 9.52 16.38
CA LEU A 480 -18.99 9.09 15.24
C LEU A 480 -19.13 10.25 14.26
N ILE A 481 -18.78 10.02 13.02
CA ILE A 481 -19.02 10.98 11.94
C ILE A 481 -20.29 10.56 11.19
N VAL A 482 -21.32 11.39 11.27
CA VAL A 482 -22.53 11.24 10.47
C VAL A 482 -22.36 12.05 9.19
N LYS A 483 -22.59 11.40 8.05
CA LYS A 483 -22.50 12.07 6.76
C LYS A 483 -23.58 13.16 6.62
N PRO A 484 -23.30 14.24 5.87
CA PRO A 484 -24.26 15.34 5.71
C PRO A 484 -25.56 14.87 5.04
N PRO A 485 -26.69 15.54 5.35
CA PRO A 485 -27.99 15.22 4.75
C PRO A 485 -28.09 15.77 3.32
N PHE A 486 -27.51 15.06 2.35
CA PHE A 486 -27.40 15.50 0.95
C PHE A 486 -28.75 15.85 0.28
N LEU A 487 -29.88 15.35 0.77
CA LEU A 487 -31.21 15.65 0.24
C LEU A 487 -31.86 16.87 0.89
N ALA A 488 -31.26 17.43 1.94
CA ALA A 488 -31.78 18.63 2.59
C ALA A 488 -31.42 19.91 1.80
N GLN A 489 -32.32 20.84 1.61
CA GLN A 489 -32.01 22.12 0.98
C GLN A 489 -31.22 22.99 1.94
N PHE A 490 -30.19 23.67 1.43
CA PHE A 490 -29.42 24.65 2.19
C PHE A 490 -30.08 26.00 2.06
N ASP A 491 -30.88 26.35 3.06
CA ASP A 491 -31.57 27.62 3.21
C ASP A 491 -31.50 28.09 4.68
N SER A 492 -32.11 29.17 5.00
CA SER A 492 -32.15 29.70 6.38
C SER A 492 -32.78 28.72 7.38
N THR A 493 -33.68 27.86 6.92
CA THR A 493 -34.33 26.83 7.76
C THR A 493 -33.40 25.65 8.03
N PHE A 494 -32.45 25.36 7.10
CA PHE A 494 -31.47 24.30 7.28
C PHE A 494 -30.57 24.59 8.48
N ILE A 495 -30.03 25.80 8.58
CA ILE A 495 -29.13 26.19 9.69
C ILE A 495 -29.85 26.04 11.04
N GLN A 496 -31.11 26.49 11.14
CA GLN A 496 -31.90 26.32 12.35
C GLN A 496 -32.12 24.82 12.65
N ARG A 497 -32.47 24.03 11.66
CA ARG A 497 -32.69 22.58 11.77
C ARG A 497 -31.43 21.83 12.21
N GLU A 498 -30.26 22.21 11.68
CA GLU A 498 -28.98 21.65 12.08
C GLU A 498 -28.66 21.97 13.55
N ASN A 499 -28.89 23.22 13.98
CA ASN A 499 -28.67 23.61 15.36
C ASN A 499 -29.64 22.89 16.31
N ASP A 500 -30.94 22.80 15.97
CA ASP A 500 -31.92 22.05 16.75
C ASP A 500 -31.57 20.56 16.82
N PHE A 501 -31.15 19.98 15.73
CA PHE A 501 -30.64 18.59 15.68
C PHE A 501 -29.46 18.41 16.62
N LYS A 502 -28.44 19.27 16.57
CA LYS A 502 -27.30 19.24 17.49
C LYS A 502 -27.75 19.35 18.95
N HIS A 503 -28.66 20.23 19.23
CA HIS A 503 -29.22 20.39 20.57
C HIS A 503 -29.90 19.10 21.06
N GLU A 504 -30.75 18.51 20.24
CA GLU A 504 -31.45 17.26 20.55
C GLU A 504 -30.48 16.06 20.71
N LEU A 505 -29.40 16.04 19.97
CA LEU A 505 -28.36 15.00 20.13
C LEU A 505 -27.63 15.15 21.46
N LYS A 506 -27.33 16.38 21.91
CA LYS A 506 -26.71 16.65 23.23
C LYS A 506 -27.57 16.21 24.42
N GLN A 507 -28.88 16.01 24.22
CA GLN A 507 -29.81 15.51 25.25
C GLN A 507 -29.82 13.96 25.35
N ILE A 508 -29.22 13.26 24.41
CA ILE A 508 -29.17 11.79 24.43
C ILE A 508 -28.15 11.33 25.46
N SER A 509 -28.60 10.50 26.40
CA SER A 509 -27.72 9.88 27.39
C SER A 509 -26.58 9.08 26.67
N GLY A 510 -25.33 9.39 26.99
CA GLY A 510 -24.16 8.78 26.38
C GLY A 510 -23.52 9.58 25.26
N ILE A 511 -24.06 10.76 24.90
CA ILE A 511 -23.41 11.73 24.01
C ILE A 511 -22.83 12.88 24.86
N SER A 512 -21.52 13.11 24.71
CA SER A 512 -20.79 14.16 25.43
C SER A 512 -20.67 15.47 24.64
N GLY A 513 -20.81 15.43 23.32
CA GLY A 513 -20.72 16.61 22.50
C GLY A 513 -21.07 16.35 21.04
N VAL A 514 -21.43 17.42 20.33
CA VAL A 514 -21.74 17.38 18.88
C VAL A 514 -21.16 18.64 18.23
N ALA A 515 -20.43 18.47 17.14
CA ALA A 515 -19.86 19.57 16.36
C ALA A 515 -20.03 19.34 14.87
N THR A 516 -19.94 20.40 14.08
CA THR A 516 -19.94 20.30 12.61
C THR A 516 -18.70 20.93 11.99
N SER A 517 -18.24 20.36 10.88
CA SER A 517 -17.10 20.88 10.14
C SER A 517 -17.16 20.48 8.66
N ASN A 518 -16.59 21.32 7.81
CA ASN A 518 -16.51 21.03 6.36
C ASN A 518 -15.44 20.00 6.00
N ARG A 519 -14.54 19.70 6.93
CA ARG A 519 -13.50 18.65 6.82
C ARG A 519 -13.38 17.94 8.17
N ILE A 520 -12.99 16.68 8.12
CA ILE A 520 -12.72 15.85 9.30
C ILE A 520 -11.27 15.44 9.33
N ALA A 521 -10.77 15.02 10.47
CA ALA A 521 -9.43 14.43 10.59
C ALA A 521 -9.27 13.26 9.62
N GLY A 522 -8.14 13.22 8.92
CA GLY A 522 -7.87 12.24 7.88
C GLY A 522 -8.14 12.69 6.45
N ASN A 523 -8.95 13.72 6.26
CA ASN A 523 -9.24 14.28 4.93
C ASN A 523 -8.31 15.44 4.60
N GLU A 524 -8.11 15.67 3.29
CA GLU A 524 -7.40 16.86 2.82
C GLU A 524 -8.17 18.13 3.20
N MET A 525 -7.44 19.09 3.77
CA MET A 525 -7.96 20.44 4.01
C MET A 525 -7.81 21.31 2.77
N SER A 526 -8.73 22.22 2.57
CA SER A 526 -8.59 23.27 1.55
C SER A 526 -7.37 24.15 1.84
N ARG A 527 -6.87 24.84 0.83
CA ARG A 527 -5.78 25.80 0.96
C ARG A 527 -6.29 27.23 0.81
N ALA A 528 -5.86 28.09 1.68
CA ALA A 528 -6.00 29.54 1.55
C ALA A 528 -4.69 30.12 1.04
N PHE A 529 -4.74 30.70 -0.12
CA PHE A 529 -3.59 31.33 -0.77
C PHE A 529 -3.56 32.82 -0.49
N ASN A 530 -2.42 33.45 -0.73
CA ASN A 530 -2.24 34.90 -0.60
C ASN A 530 -2.53 35.44 0.83
N VAL A 531 -2.25 34.61 1.84
CA VAL A 531 -2.45 35.00 3.24
C VAL A 531 -1.28 35.82 3.74
N HIS A 532 -1.54 37.00 4.33
CA HIS A 532 -0.53 37.85 4.94
C HIS A 532 -1.12 38.69 6.06
N ARG A 533 -0.32 39.23 6.93
CA ARG A 533 -0.78 40.19 7.94
C ARG A 533 -1.30 41.45 7.27
N ALA A 534 -2.37 42.00 7.81
CA ALA A 534 -2.98 43.21 7.21
C ALA A 534 -2.07 44.44 7.32
N ASP A 535 -1.13 44.44 8.28
CA ASP A 535 -0.11 45.46 8.53
C ASP A 535 1.26 45.16 7.89
N ASP A 536 1.40 44.03 7.16
CA ASP A 536 2.63 43.65 6.50
C ASP A 536 2.75 44.30 5.11
N ASN A 537 3.75 45.15 4.97
CA ASN A 537 4.09 45.83 3.73
C ASN A 537 5.27 45.17 2.99
N SER A 538 5.76 44.02 3.48
CA SER A 538 6.90 43.31 2.86
C SER A 538 6.55 42.68 1.52
N GLY A 539 5.27 42.56 1.18
CA GLY A 539 4.79 41.83 0.00
C GLY A 539 4.83 40.30 0.14
N SER A 540 5.24 39.80 1.30
CA SER A 540 5.28 38.34 1.57
C SER A 540 3.88 37.77 1.68
N LYS A 541 3.63 36.71 0.92
CA LYS A 541 2.34 36.00 0.88
C LYS A 541 2.55 34.55 1.23
N TYR A 542 1.63 33.99 1.98
CA TYR A 542 1.74 32.62 2.50
C TYR A 542 0.51 31.78 2.09
N THR A 543 0.70 30.45 2.09
CA THR A 543 -0.38 29.50 1.93
C THR A 543 -0.62 28.81 3.27
N LEU A 544 -1.86 28.80 3.73
CA LEU A 544 -2.30 28.12 4.94
C LEU A 544 -3.31 27.04 4.60
N ARG A 545 -3.42 26.01 5.45
CA ARG A 545 -4.59 25.13 5.43
C ARG A 545 -5.80 25.88 5.98
N ASN A 546 -6.96 25.61 5.40
CA ASN A 546 -8.22 26.26 5.77
C ASN A 546 -9.28 25.22 6.11
N MET A 547 -9.93 25.41 7.26
CA MET A 547 -10.99 24.54 7.76
C MET A 547 -12.15 25.34 8.32
N GLY A 548 -13.34 25.05 7.81
CA GLY A 548 -14.59 25.61 8.35
C GLY A 548 -15.10 24.73 9.49
N ILE A 549 -15.36 25.35 10.65
CA ILE A 549 -15.81 24.67 11.88
C ILE A 549 -16.96 25.42 12.53
N ASP A 550 -17.72 24.76 13.41
CA ASP A 550 -18.63 25.39 14.33
C ASP A 550 -17.98 25.72 15.69
N PHE A 551 -18.71 26.36 16.57
CA PHE A 551 -18.21 26.83 17.89
C PHE A 551 -17.98 25.68 18.88
N ASP A 552 -18.55 24.49 18.65
CA ASP A 552 -18.37 23.30 19.51
C ASP A 552 -17.13 22.49 19.11
N PHE A 553 -16.55 22.71 17.91
CA PHE A 553 -15.51 21.86 17.33
C PHE A 553 -14.23 21.82 18.19
N ILE A 554 -13.69 22.96 18.58
CA ILE A 554 -12.41 23.06 19.33
C ILE A 554 -12.55 22.30 20.66
N GLU A 555 -13.67 22.41 21.35
CA GLU A 555 -13.95 21.73 22.61
C GLU A 555 -14.19 20.23 22.42
N LEU A 556 -14.97 19.83 21.41
CA LEU A 556 -15.27 18.43 21.12
C LEU A 556 -14.01 17.62 20.85
N TYR A 557 -13.09 18.20 20.10
CA TYR A 557 -11.82 17.57 19.72
C TYR A 557 -10.69 17.80 20.74
N ASP A 558 -10.97 18.40 21.88
CA ASP A 558 -9.99 18.71 22.94
C ASP A 558 -8.77 19.51 22.41
N ILE A 559 -8.97 20.35 21.39
CA ILE A 559 -7.89 21.17 20.83
C ILE A 559 -7.55 22.29 21.82
N LYS A 560 -6.29 22.36 22.25
CA LYS A 560 -5.88 23.30 23.29
C LYS A 560 -5.86 24.73 22.76
N LEU A 561 -6.66 25.61 23.36
CA LEU A 561 -6.59 27.06 23.15
C LEU A 561 -5.37 27.62 23.89
N ILE A 562 -4.51 28.33 23.18
CA ILE A 562 -3.24 28.89 23.69
C ILE A 562 -3.41 30.35 24.09
N ALA A 563 -4.16 31.13 23.29
CA ALA A 563 -4.44 32.54 23.56
C ALA A 563 -5.80 32.95 22.98
N GLY A 564 -6.40 34.00 23.52
CA GLY A 564 -7.67 34.53 23.05
C GLY A 564 -8.89 33.70 23.45
N ARG A 565 -9.88 33.60 22.58
CA ARG A 565 -11.12 32.88 22.78
C ARG A 565 -11.51 31.97 21.61
N ASN A 566 -12.37 31.03 21.87
CA ASN A 566 -13.07 30.22 20.87
C ASN A 566 -14.13 31.05 20.14
N PHE A 567 -14.68 30.50 19.05
CA PHE A 567 -15.86 31.03 18.39
C PHE A 567 -17.08 30.96 19.29
N GLU A 568 -17.96 31.91 19.13
CA GLU A 568 -19.27 32.01 19.79
C GLU A 568 -20.36 32.11 18.69
N PRO A 569 -21.65 31.85 19.01
CA PRO A 569 -22.74 31.96 18.02
C PRO A 569 -22.80 33.30 17.28
N ARG A 570 -22.39 34.40 17.92
CA ARG A 570 -22.31 35.72 17.30
C ARG A 570 -21.25 35.89 16.21
N ASP A 571 -20.25 34.98 16.15
CA ASP A 571 -19.19 35.00 15.13
C ASP A 571 -19.66 34.37 13.83
N TYR A 572 -20.84 33.74 13.80
CA TYR A 572 -21.39 33.03 12.64
C TYR A 572 -22.39 33.86 11.86
N ASN A 573 -22.33 33.81 10.55
CA ASN A 573 -23.32 34.44 9.67
C ASN A 573 -23.48 33.56 8.42
N PRO A 574 -24.71 33.36 7.90
CA PRO A 574 -24.93 32.65 6.63
C PRO A 574 -24.26 33.35 5.43
N ASP A 575 -24.19 34.70 5.50
CA ASP A 575 -23.47 35.49 4.50
C ASP A 575 -21.98 35.51 4.81
N TYR A 576 -21.20 34.84 3.96
CA TYR A 576 -19.75 34.76 4.08
C TYR A 576 -19.07 36.12 4.18
N ASN A 577 -19.62 37.16 3.53
CA ASN A 577 -19.04 38.49 3.52
C ASN A 577 -19.12 39.16 4.90
N LYS A 578 -20.05 38.72 5.76
CA LYS A 578 -20.25 39.23 7.12
C LYS A 578 -19.43 38.47 8.18
N LEU A 579 -18.72 37.46 7.82
CA LEU A 579 -17.78 36.78 8.71
C LEU A 579 -16.49 37.60 8.83
N HIS A 580 -15.99 37.81 10.05
CA HIS A 580 -14.79 38.63 10.27
C HIS A 580 -13.75 37.98 11.17
N ASN A 581 -14.14 36.96 11.93
CA ASN A 581 -13.30 36.38 12.96
C ASN A 581 -12.72 35.04 12.54
N ILE A 582 -11.45 34.80 12.90
CA ILE A 582 -10.73 33.53 12.67
C ILE A 582 -9.95 33.11 13.91
N VAL A 583 -9.61 31.81 13.95
CA VAL A 583 -8.68 31.24 14.90
C VAL A 583 -7.48 30.67 14.12
N LEU A 584 -6.27 30.95 14.57
CA LEU A 584 -5.03 30.46 13.95
C LEU A 584 -4.44 29.29 14.73
N SER A 585 -3.78 28.35 14.04
CA SER A 585 -2.87 27.44 14.73
C SER A 585 -1.56 28.15 15.14
N LEU A 586 -0.84 27.60 16.10
CA LEU A 586 0.44 28.15 16.55
C LEU A 586 1.47 28.21 15.40
N GLY A 587 1.48 27.21 14.54
CA GLY A 587 2.29 27.19 13.33
C GLY A 587 1.95 28.31 12.35
N ALA A 588 0.65 28.63 12.20
CA ALA A 588 0.20 29.73 11.36
C ALA A 588 0.64 31.10 11.92
N THR A 589 0.58 31.30 13.26
CA THR A 589 1.06 32.54 13.87
C THR A 589 2.55 32.75 13.65
N ARG A 590 3.36 31.69 13.78
CA ARG A 590 4.81 31.76 13.51
C ARG A 590 5.10 32.03 12.03
N LEU A 591 4.41 31.34 11.11
CA LEU A 591 4.60 31.53 9.67
C LEU A 591 4.30 32.97 9.23
N LEU A 592 3.22 33.57 9.80
CA LEU A 592 2.82 34.94 9.53
C LEU A 592 3.69 35.99 10.24
N GLY A 593 4.69 35.57 11.04
CA GLY A 593 5.64 36.49 11.70
C GLY A 593 5.08 37.22 12.91
N PHE A 594 4.08 36.67 13.62
CA PHE A 594 3.68 37.18 14.93
C PHE A 594 4.71 36.79 15.99
N ALA A 595 4.99 37.68 16.91
CA ALA A 595 6.02 37.46 17.95
C ALA A 595 5.60 36.37 18.95
N SER A 596 4.31 36.20 19.21
CA SER A 596 3.76 35.19 20.09
C SER A 596 2.28 34.94 19.75
N ALA A 597 1.69 33.89 20.33
CA ALA A 597 0.26 33.64 20.22
C ALA A 597 -0.58 34.81 20.74
N GLN A 598 -0.16 35.41 21.87
CA GLN A 598 -0.85 36.56 22.46
C GLN A 598 -0.72 37.82 21.59
N ASP A 599 0.39 38.00 20.88
CA ASP A 599 0.62 39.12 19.96
C ASP A 599 -0.31 39.07 18.73
N ALA A 600 -0.78 37.90 18.35
CA ALA A 600 -1.70 37.74 17.21
C ALA A 600 -3.14 38.15 17.55
N ILE A 601 -3.53 38.12 18.84
CA ILE A 601 -4.91 38.43 19.25
C ILE A 601 -5.25 39.89 19.00
N GLY A 602 -6.39 40.13 18.35
CA GLY A 602 -6.89 41.47 17.98
C GLY A 602 -6.18 42.04 16.74
N LYS A 603 -5.17 41.36 16.18
CA LYS A 603 -4.58 41.74 14.89
C LYS A 603 -5.33 41.09 13.74
N SER A 604 -5.11 41.58 12.53
CA SER A 604 -5.82 41.13 11.35
C SER A 604 -4.89 40.53 10.31
N ILE A 605 -5.39 39.54 9.57
CA ILE A 605 -4.77 39.02 8.37
C ILE A 605 -5.67 39.30 7.14
N LYS A 606 -5.09 39.29 5.98
CA LYS A 606 -5.84 39.27 4.71
C LYS A 606 -5.80 37.83 4.13
N MET A 607 -6.97 37.34 3.70
CA MET A 607 -7.14 36.05 3.07
C MET A 607 -8.33 36.18 2.06
N TYR A 608 -8.11 35.78 0.81
CA TYR A 608 -9.07 36.00 -0.30
C TYR A 608 -9.49 37.48 -0.44
N ASP A 609 -8.53 38.40 -0.36
CA ASP A 609 -8.72 39.87 -0.38
C ASP A 609 -9.65 40.42 0.69
N LYS A 610 -10.04 39.59 1.65
CA LYS A 610 -10.89 39.95 2.79
C LYS A 610 -10.02 40.04 4.06
N LYS A 611 -10.33 41.04 4.89
CA LYS A 611 -9.72 41.22 6.21
C LYS A 611 -10.42 40.33 7.24
N TRP A 612 -9.59 39.62 8.03
CA TRP A 612 -10.02 38.74 9.10
C TRP A 612 -9.31 39.07 10.40
N ASP A 613 -10.06 39.15 11.51
CA ASP A 613 -9.54 39.48 12.83
C ASP A 613 -9.25 38.18 13.60
N VAL A 614 -8.04 38.10 14.16
CA VAL A 614 -7.60 36.92 14.93
C VAL A 614 -8.17 37.02 16.35
N ILE A 615 -9.11 36.14 16.70
CA ILE A 615 -9.76 36.09 18.02
C ILE A 615 -9.16 35.03 18.93
N GLY A 616 -8.51 34.03 18.40
CA GLY A 616 -7.94 32.93 19.14
C GLY A 616 -6.74 32.28 18.45
N VAL A 617 -5.90 31.66 19.26
CA VAL A 617 -4.80 30.81 18.79
C VAL A 617 -4.87 29.47 19.48
N VAL A 618 -4.90 28.39 18.69
CA VAL A 618 -4.90 27.01 19.17
C VAL A 618 -3.53 26.35 18.96
N ASN A 619 -3.29 25.27 19.69
CA ASN A 619 -2.13 24.43 19.44
C ASN A 619 -2.17 23.81 18.03
N ASP A 620 -1.01 23.45 17.50
CA ASP A 620 -0.95 22.67 16.25
C ASP A 620 -1.50 21.27 16.47
N PHE A 621 -2.20 20.74 15.47
CA PHE A 621 -2.79 19.41 15.48
C PHE A 621 -2.60 18.70 14.14
N HIS A 622 -2.59 17.39 14.17
CA HIS A 622 -2.45 16.55 12.98
C HIS A 622 -3.79 16.31 12.30
N GLN A 623 -3.97 16.90 11.14
CA GLN A 623 -5.13 16.64 10.30
C GLN A 623 -4.93 15.39 9.44
N LYS A 624 -3.70 15.11 9.03
CA LYS A 624 -3.28 13.93 8.27
C LYS A 624 -2.44 13.00 9.13
N SER A 625 -2.09 11.84 8.56
CA SER A 625 -1.19 10.88 9.21
C SER A 625 0.17 11.52 9.55
N LEU A 626 0.85 10.96 10.55
CA LEU A 626 2.19 11.38 10.97
C LEU A 626 3.28 11.13 9.92
N ARG A 627 2.92 10.60 8.77
CA ARG A 627 3.79 10.56 7.60
C ARG A 627 4.12 11.96 7.11
N TYR A 628 3.19 12.91 7.31
CA TYR A 628 3.29 14.31 6.91
C TYR A 628 3.55 15.21 8.12
N ALA A 629 4.24 16.32 7.91
CA ALA A 629 4.41 17.34 8.93
C ALA A 629 3.08 18.06 9.21
N MET A 630 2.91 18.60 10.43
CA MET A 630 1.79 19.50 10.73
C MET A 630 1.87 20.74 9.85
N GLU A 631 0.73 21.13 9.28
CA GLU A 631 0.65 22.29 8.40
C GLU A 631 0.00 23.48 9.12
N PRO A 632 0.51 24.70 8.91
CA PRO A 632 -0.09 25.91 9.44
C PRO A 632 -1.54 26.05 9.00
N THR A 633 -2.46 26.20 9.97
CA THR A 633 -3.90 26.12 9.72
C THR A 633 -4.63 27.38 10.20
N VAL A 634 -5.61 27.82 9.41
CA VAL A 634 -6.61 28.80 9.80
C VAL A 634 -7.97 28.10 9.97
N LEU A 635 -8.61 28.35 11.09
CA LEU A 635 -9.99 27.90 11.38
C LEU A 635 -10.92 29.11 11.19
N GLN A 636 -12.01 28.91 10.46
CA GLN A 636 -12.99 29.96 10.21
C GLN A 636 -14.38 29.46 10.58
N PRO A 637 -15.28 30.34 11.03
CA PRO A 637 -16.67 29.98 11.25
C PRO A 637 -17.32 29.65 9.91
N PHE A 638 -18.04 28.52 9.83
CA PHE A 638 -18.62 28.09 8.58
C PHE A 638 -19.94 27.34 8.77
N TYR A 639 -20.94 27.72 7.98
CA TYR A 639 -22.15 26.95 7.79
C TYR A 639 -22.17 26.38 6.37
N GLY A 640 -22.46 25.09 6.22
CA GLY A 640 -22.57 24.48 4.91
C GLY A 640 -23.40 23.20 4.93
N SER A 641 -24.17 22.97 3.87
CA SER A 641 -25.01 21.77 3.72
C SER A 641 -24.22 20.46 3.64
N ASN A 642 -22.92 20.55 3.37
CA ASN A 642 -22.01 19.42 3.23
C ASN A 642 -21.12 19.21 4.47
N ASN A 643 -21.46 19.86 5.60
CA ASN A 643 -20.73 19.67 6.84
C ASN A 643 -20.96 18.26 7.39
N SER A 644 -19.89 17.60 7.77
CA SER A 644 -19.95 16.37 8.55
C SER A 644 -20.32 16.66 9.99
N ILE A 645 -21.15 15.82 10.58
CA ILE A 645 -21.62 15.97 11.96
C ILE A 645 -20.81 15.01 12.83
N SER A 646 -19.98 15.55 13.72
CA SER A 646 -19.15 14.80 14.66
C SER A 646 -19.90 14.63 15.97
N VAL A 647 -20.13 13.40 16.41
CA VAL A 647 -20.84 13.05 17.64
C VAL A 647 -19.89 12.26 18.55
N LYS A 648 -19.51 12.84 19.69
CA LYS A 648 -18.64 12.18 20.68
C LYS A 648 -19.50 11.37 21.66
N ALA A 649 -19.30 10.05 21.65
CA ALA A 649 -20.06 9.12 22.48
C ALA A 649 -19.23 8.61 23.66
N HIS A 650 -19.89 8.35 24.80
CA HIS A 650 -19.27 7.65 25.92
C HIS A 650 -19.17 6.12 25.65
N THR A 651 -18.15 5.50 26.18
CA THR A 651 -17.81 4.08 25.94
C THR A 651 -18.86 3.05 26.42
N GLY A 652 -19.82 3.46 27.26
CA GLY A 652 -20.67 2.51 27.96
C GLY A 652 -21.76 1.82 27.12
N ASN A 653 -22.35 2.51 26.12
CA ASN A 653 -23.40 1.94 25.27
C ASN A 653 -23.49 2.62 23.89
N ILE A 654 -22.46 2.48 23.11
CA ILE A 654 -22.34 3.10 21.76
C ILE A 654 -23.51 2.66 20.86
N ALA A 655 -23.95 1.41 20.90
CA ALA A 655 -25.02 0.90 20.05
C ALA A 655 -26.37 1.58 20.31
N ALA A 656 -26.72 1.80 21.60
CA ALA A 656 -27.96 2.51 21.96
C ALA A 656 -27.88 4.00 21.58
N ALA A 657 -26.72 4.64 21.81
CA ALA A 657 -26.49 6.03 21.39
C ALA A 657 -26.65 6.17 19.88
N MET A 658 -26.06 5.28 19.09
CA MET A 658 -26.18 5.25 17.63
C MET A 658 -27.63 5.07 17.16
N ALA A 659 -28.38 4.15 17.78
CA ALA A 659 -29.79 3.95 17.44
C ALA A 659 -30.62 5.21 17.71
N ALA A 660 -30.33 5.92 18.82
CA ALA A 660 -30.98 7.18 19.15
C ALA A 660 -30.59 8.31 18.17
N VAL A 661 -29.30 8.43 17.81
CA VAL A 661 -28.81 9.37 16.78
C VAL A 661 -29.51 9.12 15.45
N LYS A 662 -29.58 7.85 15.01
CA LYS A 662 -30.27 7.46 13.77
C LYS A 662 -31.73 7.90 13.78
N LYS A 663 -32.45 7.60 14.86
CA LYS A 663 -33.86 7.98 15.00
C LYS A 663 -34.08 9.51 14.92
N LYS A 664 -33.20 10.29 15.56
CA LYS A 664 -33.25 11.74 15.49
C LYS A 664 -32.89 12.25 14.09
N TYR A 665 -31.83 11.68 13.47
CA TYR A 665 -31.44 12.06 12.12
C TYR A 665 -32.57 11.84 11.10
N GLU A 666 -33.24 10.71 11.14
CA GLU A 666 -34.37 10.39 10.26
C GLU A 666 -35.57 11.32 10.48
N ALA A 667 -35.76 11.80 11.70
CA ALA A 667 -36.81 12.77 12.02
C ALA A 667 -36.49 14.18 11.51
N PHE A 668 -35.24 14.64 11.68
CA PHE A 668 -34.82 15.99 11.27
C PHE A 668 -34.53 16.11 9.78
N PHE A 669 -34.06 15.01 9.16
CA PHE A 669 -33.70 14.97 7.74
C PHE A 669 -34.39 13.81 7.01
N PRO A 670 -35.72 13.87 6.91
CA PRO A 670 -36.50 12.76 6.36
C PRO A 670 -36.08 12.42 4.94
N GLY A 671 -35.99 11.14 4.66
CA GLY A 671 -35.62 10.60 3.36
C GLY A 671 -34.12 10.57 3.05
N ASN A 672 -33.27 11.15 3.93
CA ASN A 672 -31.81 10.97 3.83
C ASN A 672 -31.41 9.63 4.44
N PRO A 673 -30.51 8.87 3.79
CA PRO A 673 -29.91 7.69 4.41
C PRO A 673 -29.04 8.11 5.61
N PHE A 674 -29.12 7.33 6.68
CA PHE A 674 -28.24 7.51 7.83
C PHE A 674 -26.93 6.73 7.60
N ASP A 675 -25.93 7.42 7.08
CA ASP A 675 -24.59 6.89 6.86
C ASP A 675 -23.62 7.47 7.90
N TYR A 676 -22.79 6.60 8.47
CA TYR A 676 -21.83 7.00 9.49
C TYR A 676 -20.58 6.11 9.47
N PHE A 677 -19.52 6.58 10.13
CA PHE A 677 -18.31 5.81 10.41
C PHE A 677 -17.61 6.35 11.66
N PHE A 678 -16.73 5.56 12.26
CA PHE A 678 -15.91 6.01 13.38
C PHE A 678 -14.67 6.74 12.87
N LEU A 679 -14.37 7.88 13.49
CA LEU A 679 -13.30 8.76 13.05
C LEU A 679 -11.92 8.15 13.26
N ASP A 680 -11.70 7.50 14.40
CA ASP A 680 -10.48 6.76 14.73
C ASP A 680 -10.21 5.62 13.75
N GLU A 681 -11.23 4.87 13.35
CA GLU A 681 -11.10 3.83 12.31
C GLU A 681 -10.74 4.43 10.94
N SER A 682 -11.42 5.52 10.56
CA SER A 682 -11.17 6.23 9.30
C SER A 682 -9.77 6.86 9.28
N PHE A 683 -9.35 7.47 10.38
CA PHE A 683 -8.02 8.05 10.51
C PHE A 683 -6.93 6.97 10.46
N ASN A 684 -7.14 5.86 11.17
CA ASN A 684 -6.22 4.71 11.17
C ASN A 684 -6.15 4.01 9.80
N ALA A 685 -7.17 4.15 8.95
CA ALA A 685 -7.14 3.64 7.58
C ALA A 685 -6.00 4.24 6.75
N GLN A 686 -5.51 5.43 7.08
CA GLN A 686 -4.34 6.04 6.44
C GLN A 686 -3.05 5.24 6.70
N TYR A 687 -2.94 4.53 7.84
CA TYR A 687 -1.81 3.65 8.17
C TYR A 687 -1.99 2.22 7.68
N LYS A 688 -3.12 1.91 7.06
CA LYS A 688 -3.50 0.55 6.66
C LYS A 688 -2.47 -0.10 5.76
N ASN A 689 -1.98 0.63 4.75
CA ASN A 689 -0.96 0.11 3.84
C ASN A 689 0.36 -0.18 4.58
N ASP A 690 0.78 0.70 5.49
CA ASP A 690 1.98 0.50 6.30
C ASP A 690 1.82 -0.68 7.28
N GLN A 691 0.63 -0.83 7.89
CA GLN A 691 0.30 -1.96 8.75
C GLN A 691 0.27 -3.29 7.99
N LEU A 692 -0.34 -3.30 6.79
CA LEU A 692 -0.38 -4.48 5.91
C LEU A 692 1.03 -4.88 5.50
N PHE A 693 1.85 -3.91 5.11
CA PHE A 693 3.25 -4.14 4.80
C PHE A 693 4.01 -4.73 5.99
N GLY A 694 3.85 -4.14 7.18
CA GLY A 694 4.48 -4.63 8.40
C GLY A 694 4.07 -6.07 8.74
N LYS A 695 2.77 -6.39 8.65
CA LYS A 695 2.24 -7.74 8.88
C LYS A 695 2.77 -8.75 7.84
N ALA A 696 2.73 -8.38 6.56
CA ALA A 696 3.23 -9.21 5.47
C ALA A 696 4.74 -9.44 5.61
N PHE A 697 5.50 -8.40 5.90
CA PHE A 697 6.94 -8.46 6.12
C PHE A 697 7.29 -9.40 7.28
N ALA A 698 6.61 -9.27 8.43
CA ALA A 698 6.83 -10.13 9.59
C ALA A 698 6.47 -11.59 9.31
N LEU A 699 5.35 -11.85 8.62
CA LEU A 699 4.93 -13.20 8.23
C LEU A 699 5.98 -13.85 7.31
N PHE A 700 6.42 -13.15 6.29
CA PHE A 700 7.38 -13.65 5.32
C PHE A 700 8.79 -13.80 5.92
N ALA A 701 9.19 -12.92 6.82
CA ALA A 701 10.40 -13.09 7.62
C ALA A 701 10.31 -14.36 8.49
N GLY A 702 9.15 -14.63 9.08
CA GLY A 702 8.87 -15.87 9.80
C GLY A 702 9.07 -17.13 8.95
N PHE A 703 8.57 -17.12 7.70
CA PHE A 703 8.82 -18.22 6.75
C PHE A 703 10.29 -18.36 6.37
N ALA A 704 10.99 -17.24 6.15
CA ALA A 704 12.44 -17.26 5.88
C ALA A 704 13.23 -17.88 7.03
N ILE A 705 12.91 -17.49 8.27
CA ILE A 705 13.49 -18.06 9.49
C ILE A 705 13.19 -19.56 9.56
N PHE A 706 11.95 -19.97 9.33
CA PHE A 706 11.54 -21.38 9.38
C PHE A 706 12.30 -22.22 8.35
N ILE A 707 12.43 -21.76 7.11
CA ILE A 707 13.21 -22.44 6.06
C ILE A 707 14.69 -22.50 6.46
N ALA A 708 15.23 -21.43 7.05
CA ALA A 708 16.60 -21.41 7.55
C ALA A 708 16.82 -22.44 8.67
N CYS A 709 15.86 -22.57 9.60
CA CYS A 709 15.90 -23.58 10.65
C CYS A 709 15.87 -25.01 10.10
N LEU A 710 15.06 -25.29 9.07
CA LEU A 710 15.04 -26.59 8.40
C LEU A 710 16.42 -26.94 7.80
N GLY A 711 17.10 -25.93 7.22
CA GLY A 711 18.46 -26.11 6.72
C GLY A 711 19.50 -26.44 7.78
N LEU A 712 19.46 -25.66 8.87
CA LEU A 712 20.32 -25.92 10.04
C LEU A 712 20.09 -27.30 10.64
N LEU A 713 18.83 -27.68 10.81
CA LEU A 713 18.46 -28.98 11.34
C LEU A 713 19.03 -30.10 10.47
N GLY A 714 18.92 -30.01 9.16
CA GLY A 714 19.48 -30.96 8.23
C GLY A 714 21.02 -30.99 8.26
N LEU A 715 21.68 -29.84 8.32
CA LEU A 715 23.15 -29.74 8.43
C LEU A 715 23.65 -30.26 9.78
N SER A 716 22.94 -29.98 10.88
CA SER A 716 23.27 -30.49 12.21
C SER A 716 23.12 -32.00 12.31
N LEU A 717 22.06 -32.59 11.74
CA LEU A 717 21.89 -34.03 11.61
C LEU A 717 23.09 -34.70 10.94
N PHE A 718 23.51 -34.12 9.80
CA PHE A 718 24.64 -34.68 9.06
C PHE A 718 25.97 -34.48 9.79
N GLY A 719 26.22 -33.30 10.37
CA GLY A 719 27.44 -33.04 11.16
C GLY A 719 27.56 -33.95 12.36
N THR A 720 26.43 -34.26 13.01
CA THR A 720 26.36 -35.18 14.13
C THR A 720 26.67 -36.62 13.72
N THR A 721 26.11 -37.12 12.62
CA THR A 721 26.40 -38.45 12.07
C THR A 721 27.86 -38.64 11.70
N GLN A 722 28.52 -37.66 11.16
CA GLN A 722 29.95 -37.69 10.83
C GLN A 722 30.84 -37.73 12.09
N ARG A 723 30.43 -37.11 13.19
CA ARG A 723 31.22 -37.04 14.44
C ARG A 723 30.76 -38.03 15.49
N ILE A 724 29.94 -39.03 15.15
CA ILE A 724 29.29 -39.93 16.10
C ILE A 724 30.33 -40.74 16.91
N LYS A 725 31.43 -41.19 16.29
CA LYS A 725 32.55 -41.87 16.95
C LYS A 725 33.30 -40.91 17.91
N GLU A 726 33.58 -39.67 17.46
CA GLU A 726 34.21 -38.64 18.30
C GLU A 726 33.36 -38.29 19.53
N ILE A 727 32.04 -38.15 19.31
CA ILE A 727 31.07 -37.91 20.40
C ILE A 727 31.05 -39.09 21.38
N GLY A 728 31.04 -40.32 20.86
CA GLY A 728 31.10 -41.56 21.67
C GLY A 728 32.34 -41.65 22.54
N VAL A 729 33.55 -41.41 21.94
CA VAL A 729 34.82 -41.41 22.70
C VAL A 729 34.81 -40.33 23.79
N ARG A 730 34.42 -39.08 23.46
CA ARG A 730 34.35 -38.00 24.44
C ARG A 730 33.38 -38.28 25.59
N LYS A 731 32.25 -38.94 25.28
CA LYS A 731 31.26 -39.35 26.27
C LYS A 731 31.80 -40.41 27.24
N VAL A 732 32.54 -41.38 26.73
CA VAL A 732 33.25 -42.39 27.55
C VAL A 732 34.28 -41.70 28.44
N LEU A 733 34.91 -40.61 27.94
CA LEU A 733 35.88 -39.82 28.71
C LEU A 733 35.21 -38.78 29.66
N GLY A 734 33.89 -38.83 29.86
CA GLY A 734 33.16 -38.02 30.85
C GLY A 734 32.67 -36.66 30.33
N ALA A 735 32.66 -36.41 29.03
CA ALA A 735 32.13 -35.15 28.52
C ALA A 735 30.63 -34.98 28.80
N SER A 736 30.23 -33.85 29.37
CA SER A 736 28.82 -33.52 29.62
C SER A 736 28.06 -33.25 28.32
N VAL A 737 26.70 -33.36 28.35
CA VAL A 737 25.84 -33.04 27.20
C VAL A 737 26.06 -31.60 26.77
N ALA A 738 26.22 -30.66 27.73
CA ALA A 738 26.48 -29.26 27.45
C ALA A 738 27.78 -29.05 26.65
N ASN A 739 28.85 -29.73 26.99
CA ASN A 739 30.13 -29.65 26.25
C ASN A 739 30.00 -30.14 24.81
N ILE A 740 29.22 -31.20 24.58
CA ILE A 740 28.94 -31.72 23.22
C ILE A 740 28.10 -30.74 22.43
N VAL A 741 27.05 -30.16 23.03
CA VAL A 741 26.23 -29.12 22.38
C VAL A 741 27.07 -27.91 22.04
N LEU A 742 27.90 -27.39 22.94
CA LEU A 742 28.77 -26.25 22.70
C LEU A 742 29.77 -26.52 21.56
N LEU A 743 30.36 -27.69 21.51
CA LEU A 743 31.29 -28.12 20.45
C LEU A 743 30.61 -28.10 19.05
N LEU A 744 29.37 -28.62 18.98
CA LEU A 744 28.64 -28.69 17.73
C LEU A 744 28.08 -27.33 17.30
N SER A 745 27.79 -26.44 18.24
CA SER A 745 27.20 -25.13 17.98
C SER A 745 28.24 -24.05 17.66
N LYS A 746 29.49 -24.17 18.15
CA LYS A 746 30.54 -23.14 18.00
C LYS A 746 30.74 -22.69 16.55
N ASP A 747 30.82 -23.64 15.63
CA ASP A 747 31.05 -23.37 14.21
C ASP A 747 29.91 -22.54 13.59
N PHE A 748 28.67 -22.87 13.96
CA PHE A 748 27.48 -22.14 13.45
C PHE A 748 27.34 -20.73 14.07
N VAL A 749 27.58 -20.59 15.37
CA VAL A 749 27.56 -19.27 16.05
C VAL A 749 28.59 -18.32 15.42
N ALA A 750 29.80 -18.83 15.08
CA ALA A 750 30.79 -18.02 14.40
C ALA A 750 30.32 -17.56 12.99
N LEU A 751 29.64 -18.45 12.22
CA LEU A 751 29.09 -18.09 10.92
C LEU A 751 27.94 -17.06 11.04
N ILE A 752 27.11 -17.16 12.07
CA ILE A 752 26.05 -16.18 12.35
C ILE A 752 26.65 -14.83 12.76
N GLY A 753 27.74 -14.84 13.55
CA GLY A 753 28.49 -13.61 13.88
C GLY A 753 29.01 -12.90 12.62
N ILE A 754 29.58 -13.65 11.66
CA ILE A 754 30.01 -13.09 10.37
C ILE A 754 28.81 -12.56 9.58
N ALA A 755 27.70 -13.31 9.53
CA ALA A 755 26.48 -12.90 8.87
C ALA A 755 25.91 -11.60 9.48
N PHE A 756 25.95 -11.46 10.81
CA PHE A 756 25.52 -10.26 11.51
C PHE A 756 26.38 -9.04 11.15
N VAL A 757 27.68 -9.18 11.10
CA VAL A 757 28.60 -8.09 10.71
C VAL A 757 28.31 -7.58 9.28
N ILE A 758 27.89 -8.47 8.39
CA ILE A 758 27.51 -8.10 7.01
C ILE A 758 26.09 -7.51 6.98
N ALA A 759 25.13 -8.13 7.67
CA ALA A 759 23.72 -7.78 7.58
C ALA A 759 23.38 -6.48 8.31
N ALA A 760 24.02 -6.18 9.45
CA ALA A 760 23.66 -5.03 10.27
C ALA A 760 23.90 -3.68 9.56
N PRO A 761 25.04 -3.42 8.90
CA PRO A 761 25.24 -2.19 8.14
C PRO A 761 24.26 -2.04 6.97
N VAL A 762 24.01 -3.12 6.24
CA VAL A 762 23.08 -3.12 5.11
C VAL A 762 21.65 -2.83 5.61
N ALA A 763 21.23 -3.49 6.68
CA ALA A 763 19.92 -3.28 7.27
C ALA A 763 19.78 -1.83 7.81
N TRP A 764 20.82 -1.29 8.42
CA TRP A 764 20.82 0.09 8.88
C TRP A 764 20.64 1.06 7.71
N TRP A 765 21.39 0.88 6.62
CA TRP A 765 21.30 1.75 5.45
C TRP A 765 19.91 1.69 4.80
N VAL A 766 19.39 0.48 4.54
CA VAL A 766 18.06 0.28 3.92
C VAL A 766 16.96 0.87 4.80
N MET A 767 16.98 0.59 6.12
CA MET A 767 15.96 1.09 7.03
C MET A 767 16.08 2.59 7.29
N HIS A 768 17.29 3.15 7.25
CA HIS A 768 17.49 4.59 7.34
C HIS A 768 16.86 5.31 6.16
N GLN A 769 17.06 4.81 4.93
CA GLN A 769 16.43 5.36 3.72
C GLN A 769 14.92 5.28 3.79
N TRP A 770 14.39 4.11 4.17
CA TRP A 770 12.94 3.92 4.28
C TRP A 770 12.30 4.86 5.32
N LEU A 771 12.97 5.10 6.44
CA LEU A 771 12.47 6.01 7.47
C LEU A 771 12.47 7.49 7.03
N GLN A 772 13.20 7.85 5.98
CA GLN A 772 13.19 9.22 5.46
C GLN A 772 11.87 9.62 4.81
N ASP A 773 11.06 8.66 4.38
CA ASP A 773 9.72 8.90 3.83
C ASP A 773 8.71 9.38 4.90
N PHE A 774 9.12 9.44 6.19
CA PHE A 774 8.26 9.81 7.31
C PHE A 774 8.74 11.11 7.96
N ALA A 775 7.84 12.09 8.11
CA ALA A 775 8.13 13.33 8.83
C ALA A 775 8.40 13.03 10.32
N TYR A 776 7.60 12.13 10.92
CA TYR A 776 7.76 11.66 12.29
C TYR A 776 8.25 10.22 12.28
N ARG A 777 9.48 10.01 12.73
CA ARG A 777 10.17 8.72 12.63
C ARG A 777 10.90 8.33 13.90
N ILE A 778 11.00 7.02 14.13
CA ILE A 778 11.79 6.46 15.20
C ILE A 778 13.30 6.64 14.93
N THR A 779 14.10 6.68 15.97
CA THR A 779 15.55 6.57 15.87
C THR A 779 15.98 5.12 15.80
N LEU A 780 16.93 4.81 14.91
CA LEU A 780 17.50 3.45 14.78
C LEU A 780 18.46 3.19 15.94
N SER A 781 17.92 2.68 17.05
CA SER A 781 18.70 2.32 18.23
C SER A 781 19.59 1.10 17.96
N PRO A 782 20.86 1.09 18.41
CA PRO A 782 21.74 -0.08 18.35
C PRO A 782 21.15 -1.35 18.98
N TRP A 783 20.26 -1.21 19.95
CA TRP A 783 19.57 -2.33 20.61
C TRP A 783 18.67 -3.14 19.69
N ILE A 784 18.16 -2.54 18.62
CA ILE A 784 17.38 -3.27 17.60
C ILE A 784 18.28 -4.29 16.91
N PHE A 785 19.48 -3.86 16.55
CA PHE A 785 20.47 -4.71 15.88
C PHE A 785 20.98 -5.80 16.82
N ALA A 786 21.37 -5.43 18.04
CA ALA A 786 21.82 -6.39 19.06
C ALA A 786 20.74 -7.43 19.37
N GLY A 787 19.48 -7.01 19.52
CA GLY A 787 18.35 -7.91 19.75
C GLY A 787 18.10 -8.87 18.58
N ALA A 788 18.19 -8.39 17.34
CA ALA A 788 18.05 -9.23 16.15
C ALA A 788 19.19 -10.27 16.03
N GLY A 789 20.42 -9.85 16.30
CA GLY A 789 21.58 -10.75 16.36
C GLY A 789 21.44 -11.81 17.44
N PHE A 790 21.03 -11.41 18.66
CA PHE A 790 20.76 -12.33 19.77
C PHE A 790 19.65 -13.32 19.40
N LEU A 791 18.55 -12.86 18.82
CA LEU A 791 17.44 -13.72 18.41
C LEU A 791 17.88 -14.72 17.35
N ALA A 792 18.67 -14.30 16.35
CA ALA A 792 19.21 -15.21 15.33
C ALA A 792 20.09 -16.30 15.93
N VAL A 793 20.97 -15.95 16.89
CA VAL A 793 21.80 -16.92 17.63
C VAL A 793 20.93 -17.85 18.47
N LEU A 794 19.93 -17.33 19.17
CA LEU A 794 19.01 -18.14 20.01
C LEU A 794 18.25 -19.16 19.17
N ILE A 795 17.68 -18.74 18.01
CA ILE A 795 16.98 -19.63 17.08
C ILE A 795 17.91 -20.72 16.55
N ALA A 796 19.12 -20.37 16.19
CA ALA A 796 20.09 -21.34 15.71
C ALA A 796 20.51 -22.33 16.80
N LEU A 797 20.80 -21.84 18.00
CA LEU A 797 21.15 -22.69 19.15
C LEU A 797 20.03 -23.65 19.51
N THR A 798 18.77 -23.19 19.58
CA THR A 798 17.62 -24.06 19.85
C THR A 798 17.47 -25.15 18.79
N THR A 799 17.62 -24.78 17.49
CA THR A 799 17.51 -25.72 16.37
C THR A 799 18.62 -26.80 16.42
N ILE A 800 19.87 -26.40 16.71
CA ILE A 800 21.02 -27.30 16.75
C ILE A 800 21.00 -28.16 18.00
N SER A 801 20.65 -27.57 19.16
CA SER A 801 20.62 -28.22 20.45
C SER A 801 19.70 -29.44 20.48
N PHE A 802 18.56 -29.38 19.80
CA PHE A 802 17.64 -30.49 19.67
C PHE A 802 18.32 -31.75 19.11
N GLN A 803 19.13 -31.62 18.07
CA GLN A 803 19.87 -32.75 17.47
C GLN A 803 21.12 -33.12 18.29
N ALA A 804 21.84 -32.16 18.81
CA ALA A 804 23.03 -32.38 19.60
C ALA A 804 22.71 -33.13 20.90
N ILE A 805 21.60 -32.79 21.59
CA ILE A 805 21.11 -33.48 22.77
C ILE A 805 20.74 -34.94 22.44
N LYS A 806 19.97 -35.12 21.33
CA LYS A 806 19.59 -36.47 20.89
C LYS A 806 20.82 -37.34 20.60
N ALA A 807 21.85 -36.79 20.00
CA ALA A 807 23.10 -37.51 19.75
C ALA A 807 23.91 -37.77 21.05
N ALA A 808 23.97 -36.78 21.94
CA ALA A 808 24.67 -36.93 23.22
C ALA A 808 23.98 -37.94 24.17
N LEU A 809 22.67 -38.11 24.06
CA LEU A 809 21.91 -39.10 24.82
C LEU A 809 21.98 -40.51 24.22
N SER A 810 22.51 -40.71 23.00
CA SER A 810 22.67 -42.04 22.40
C SER A 810 23.72 -42.88 23.14
N SER A 811 23.51 -44.22 23.17
CA SER A 811 24.39 -45.14 23.87
C SER A 811 25.80 -45.13 23.26
N PRO A 812 26.88 -44.92 24.05
CA PRO A 812 28.26 -44.92 23.55
C PRO A 812 28.63 -46.23 22.87
N VAL A 813 28.09 -47.37 23.35
CA VAL A 813 28.33 -48.71 22.82
C VAL A 813 27.80 -48.85 21.40
N LYS A 814 26.59 -48.32 21.12
CA LYS A 814 26.05 -48.28 19.73
C LYS A 814 26.86 -47.39 18.83
N SER A 815 27.38 -46.26 19.36
CA SER A 815 28.16 -45.25 18.60
C SER A 815 29.55 -45.78 18.20
N LEU A 816 30.13 -46.66 18.98
CA LEU A 816 31.45 -47.28 18.71
C LEU A 816 31.35 -48.57 17.87
N ARG A 817 30.21 -49.25 17.88
CA ARG A 817 29.95 -50.53 17.19
C ARG A 817 29.39 -50.37 15.78
N SER A 818 29.09 -49.14 15.34
CA SER A 818 28.63 -48.89 13.98
C SER A 818 29.80 -48.96 12.96
N GLU A 819 29.94 -50.11 12.32
CA GLU A 819 30.74 -50.30 11.10
C GLU A 819 30.06 -49.68 9.89
#